data_9d92da6164dac06105bfe49a0874e3b6
#
_entry.id   9d92da6164dac06105bfe49a0874e3b6
#
_cell.length_a   1.000
_cell.length_b   1.000
_cell.length_c   1.000
_cell.angle_alpha   90.00
_cell.angle_beta   90.00
_cell.angle_gamma   90.00
#
_symmetry.space_group_name_H-M   'P 1'
#
loop_
_entity.id
_entity.type
_entity.pdbx_description
1 polymer ?
#
loop_
_entity_poly.entity_id
_entity_poly.type
_entity_poly.pdbx_seq_one_letter_code
_entity_poly.pdbx_strand_id
1 'polypeptide(L)'
;MRVGRRSLAILGLGCAVLFTGSCLQTVAQQQAAPKSKTPRAQRKPPKSTGPAYAPPTAPVDFPRPKPLTYSSHPGNTGNEYTDRFIAHWNALHEPANGYFSPEGIPYHAAETLLVEAPDYGHHTTSEAYSYWLWLESAYGKVTKDWKPLAAAWESTEAYIIPTPDDQPTTGSYSENHPAVYAGEQDLPSAYPAPFDPAAPVGHDPLAKELKAAYNSPFIYGMHWLLDVDNFYGFGRRGDRVSRPSFINTFQRGMQESVWETIPQPCWDDFQFGGENGFLDLFVKQDGGYVRQWKYTTAPDADARAVQAMYWAKRWADEQGNGPAVDSLVRKASKMGDYLRYALFDKYFKEMGCQDPRCPAAEGYGAAHYLLSWYYAWGGSLSKVGGWSWRIGASASHSGYQNPFAAWVLAKEKAFRPLSPNASRDWAVSLGRQLEFYRWLQSAEGGIAGGATNSWRGRYAKHPAGTTTFYKMAYDEAPVYADPPSNEWFGFQAWTMDRVAQLYYVTGDDRAKVILDRWVKWVLDTTRMGKDTDWGIPSTLKWSGQPQLNWNEKTQNWNAKDSHYNKTLHVKVKDFSQDVGVAGALARTLLFYSAKSGDHAAARLAKDLLDRIWKKYWTPKGIATDEARLDYKRFGDPVYVPPDWKGTMPNGDTIDANSTFISIRSQYKKDPDWPKVEAFVKGGPAPHFTYHRFWAQVDVALANLTMGQLYPHGIPAAGKAKADKAKKSRKGRGEK
;
A
#
# COMPACT_ATOMS: atom_id res chain seq x y z
N MET A 1 23.90 -43.89 28.60
CA MET A 1 22.58 -43.29 28.30
C MET A 1 22.75 -42.14 27.33
N ARG A 2 22.24 -42.30 26.12
CA ARG A 2 22.41 -41.34 25.01
C ARG A 2 21.35 -40.24 25.12
N VAL A 3 21.78 -39.00 25.19
CA VAL A 3 20.89 -37.81 25.00
C VAL A 3 21.14 -37.29 23.58
N GLY A 4 20.11 -37.44 22.76
CA GLY A 4 20.10 -36.96 21.38
C GLY A 4 19.93 -35.44 21.31
N ARG A 5 20.83 -34.76 20.63
CA ARG A 5 20.69 -33.37 20.21
C ARG A 5 19.70 -33.30 19.05
N ARG A 6 18.58 -32.61 19.23
CA ARG A 6 17.75 -32.16 18.12
C ARG A 6 18.14 -30.73 17.75
N SER A 7 18.70 -30.60 16.57
CA SER A 7 18.96 -29.30 15.93
C SER A 7 17.63 -28.69 15.51
N LEU A 8 17.30 -27.51 16.03
CA LEU A 8 16.22 -26.68 15.53
C LEU A 8 16.74 -25.92 14.29
N ALA A 9 16.23 -26.26 13.13
CA ALA A 9 16.37 -25.42 11.94
C ALA A 9 15.43 -24.24 12.07
N ILE A 10 15.99 -23.03 12.08
CA ILE A 10 15.22 -21.77 12.06
C ILE A 10 14.85 -21.50 10.59
N LEU A 11 13.58 -21.68 10.28
CA LEU A 11 12.96 -21.30 9.01
C LEU A 11 12.62 -19.82 9.03
N GLY A 12 13.24 -19.03 8.14
CA GLY A 12 12.77 -17.69 7.81
C GLY A 12 11.50 -17.81 6.96
N LEU A 13 10.35 -17.47 7.54
CA LEU A 13 9.08 -17.40 6.81
C LEU A 13 8.81 -15.96 6.38
N GLY A 14 8.98 -15.69 5.10
CA GLY A 14 8.14 -14.70 4.43
C GLY A 14 6.75 -15.31 4.28
N CYS A 15 5.71 -14.61 4.71
CA CYS A 15 4.30 -14.98 4.81
C CYS A 15 3.86 -16.26 4.08
N ALA A 16 3.89 -17.40 4.76
CA ALA A 16 3.14 -18.59 4.38
C ALA A 16 2.58 -19.24 5.65
N VAL A 17 1.31 -19.08 5.89
CA VAL A 17 0.60 -19.71 7.01
C VAL A 17 0.09 -21.06 6.58
N LEU A 18 0.63 -22.12 7.20
CA LEU A 18 0.05 -23.47 7.11
C LEU A 18 -1.04 -23.63 8.18
N PHE A 19 -2.29 -23.84 7.77
CA PHE A 19 -3.35 -24.34 8.63
C PHE A 19 -3.55 -25.84 8.42
N THR A 20 -3.39 -26.64 9.49
CA THR A 20 -4.02 -27.93 9.61
C THR A 20 -5.30 -27.74 10.42
N GLY A 21 -6.44 -27.77 9.75
CA GLY A 21 -7.75 -27.66 10.37
C GLY A 21 -8.34 -29.03 10.72
N SER A 22 -8.87 -29.19 11.92
CA SER A 22 -9.78 -30.28 12.25
C SER A 22 -11.20 -29.86 11.96
N CYS A 23 -11.85 -30.66 11.12
CA CYS A 23 -13.24 -30.54 10.68
C CYS A 23 -14.19 -30.91 11.83
N LEU A 24 -15.17 -30.06 12.10
CA LEU A 24 -16.42 -30.45 12.77
C LEU A 24 -17.58 -30.11 11.84
N GLN A 25 -18.16 -31.14 11.26
CA GLN A 25 -19.38 -31.08 10.46
C GLN A 25 -20.57 -30.70 11.33
N THR A 26 -21.32 -29.68 10.93
CA THR A 26 -22.71 -29.50 11.35
C THR A 26 -23.59 -29.47 10.09
N VAL A 27 -24.37 -30.52 9.94
CA VAL A 27 -25.37 -30.68 8.88
C VAL A 27 -26.52 -29.74 9.17
N ALA A 28 -26.80 -28.79 8.28
CA ALA A 28 -28.02 -28.00 8.25
C ALA A 28 -28.88 -28.50 7.06
N GLN A 29 -30.06 -29.02 7.37
CA GLN A 29 -31.06 -29.46 6.41
C GLN A 29 -31.55 -28.31 5.55
N GLN A 30 -31.41 -28.43 4.24
CA GLN A 30 -32.08 -27.58 3.24
C GLN A 30 -33.55 -28.02 3.13
N GLN A 31 -34.48 -27.12 3.47
CA GLN A 31 -35.86 -27.18 3.03
C GLN A 31 -35.99 -26.69 1.61
N ALA A 32 -36.49 -27.49 0.73
CA ALA A 32 -36.72 -27.20 -0.68
C ALA A 32 -37.89 -26.21 -0.88
N ALA A 33 -37.64 -25.12 -1.59
CA ALA A 33 -38.69 -24.25 -2.11
C ALA A 33 -39.28 -24.78 -3.42
N PRO A 34 -40.55 -24.52 -3.73
CA PRO A 34 -41.28 -25.19 -4.80
C PRO A 34 -40.84 -24.69 -6.20
N LYS A 35 -40.70 -25.64 -7.11
CA LYS A 35 -40.33 -25.40 -8.52
C LYS A 35 -41.51 -24.74 -9.27
N SER A 36 -41.33 -23.50 -9.72
CA SER A 36 -42.17 -22.87 -10.72
C SER A 36 -41.64 -23.22 -12.11
N LYS A 37 -42.46 -23.94 -12.89
CA LYS A 37 -42.21 -24.25 -14.31
C LYS A 37 -42.79 -23.16 -15.18
N THR A 38 -41.96 -22.38 -15.84
CA THR A 38 -42.28 -21.80 -17.18
C THR A 38 -40.99 -21.43 -17.89
N PRO A 39 -40.69 -21.89 -19.09
CA PRO A 39 -39.50 -21.51 -19.85
C PRO A 39 -39.70 -20.11 -20.40
N ARG A 40 -38.98 -19.15 -19.89
CA ARG A 40 -38.89 -17.80 -20.47
C ARG A 40 -37.87 -17.86 -21.61
N ALA A 41 -38.33 -17.62 -22.83
CA ALA A 41 -37.49 -17.52 -24.01
C ALA A 41 -36.31 -16.57 -23.76
N GLN A 42 -35.12 -17.05 -23.93
CA GLN A 42 -33.90 -16.23 -23.87
C GLN A 42 -33.90 -15.20 -25.00
N ARG A 43 -34.21 -13.94 -24.70
CA ARG A 43 -33.91 -12.83 -25.60
C ARG A 43 -32.39 -12.65 -25.62
N LYS A 44 -31.79 -12.79 -26.80
CA LYS A 44 -30.41 -12.37 -27.03
C LYS A 44 -30.27 -10.90 -26.60
N PRO A 45 -29.24 -10.55 -25.83
CA PRO A 45 -28.99 -9.16 -25.46
C PRO A 45 -28.81 -8.31 -26.73
N PRO A 46 -29.25 -7.05 -26.74
CA PRO A 46 -29.07 -6.16 -27.89
C PRO A 46 -27.55 -5.96 -28.09
N LYS A 47 -27.07 -6.12 -29.32
CA LYS A 47 -25.72 -5.78 -29.70
C LYS A 47 -25.46 -4.32 -29.38
N SER A 48 -24.29 -4.03 -28.73
CA SER A 48 -23.82 -2.65 -28.51
C SER A 48 -23.94 -1.82 -29.79
N THR A 49 -24.71 -0.74 -29.76
CA THR A 49 -24.95 0.15 -30.91
C THR A 49 -24.06 1.38 -30.98
N GLY A 50 -22.96 1.42 -30.19
CA GLY A 50 -21.96 2.48 -30.31
C GLY A 50 -20.92 2.17 -31.40
N PRO A 51 -20.28 3.20 -31.99
CA PRO A 51 -19.16 2.96 -32.89
C PRO A 51 -18.12 2.11 -32.18
N ALA A 52 -17.69 1.02 -32.82
CA ALA A 52 -16.74 0.10 -32.26
C ALA A 52 -15.42 0.87 -31.96
N TYR A 53 -14.97 0.83 -30.71
CA TYR A 53 -13.59 1.24 -30.40
C TYR A 53 -12.66 0.36 -31.25
N ALA A 54 -11.88 0.99 -32.13
CA ALA A 54 -10.81 0.29 -32.85
C ALA A 54 -9.55 0.37 -31.98
N PRO A 55 -9.00 -0.77 -31.53
CA PRO A 55 -7.74 -0.77 -30.78
C PRO A 55 -6.62 -0.12 -31.61
N PRO A 56 -5.62 0.49 -30.98
CA PRO A 56 -4.48 1.04 -31.68
C PRO A 56 -3.80 -0.01 -32.55
N THR A 57 -3.54 0.33 -33.81
CA THR A 57 -2.82 -0.55 -34.75
C THR A 57 -1.31 -0.33 -34.74
N ALA A 58 -0.86 0.65 -33.98
CA ALA A 58 0.54 1.01 -33.78
C ALA A 58 0.81 1.30 -32.31
N PRO A 59 2.08 1.26 -31.86
CA PRO A 59 2.45 1.64 -30.50
C PRO A 59 1.88 3.01 -30.14
N VAL A 60 1.32 3.09 -28.91
CA VAL A 60 0.77 4.35 -28.39
C VAL A 60 1.92 5.32 -28.16
N ASP A 61 1.79 6.52 -28.71
CA ASP A 61 2.69 7.61 -28.41
C ASP A 61 2.31 8.31 -27.10
N PHE A 62 3.27 8.46 -26.20
CA PHE A 62 3.13 9.17 -24.94
C PHE A 62 4.49 9.73 -24.50
N PRO A 63 4.52 10.76 -23.64
CA PRO A 63 5.76 11.35 -23.14
C PRO A 63 6.65 10.29 -22.48
N ARG A 64 7.90 10.21 -22.90
CA ARG A 64 8.91 9.28 -22.37
C ARG A 64 10.13 10.10 -21.99
N PRO A 65 10.31 10.47 -20.73
CA PRO A 65 11.50 11.17 -20.30
C PRO A 65 12.75 10.33 -20.61
N LYS A 66 13.82 10.99 -20.97
CA LYS A 66 15.09 10.30 -21.13
C LYS A 66 15.60 9.91 -19.75
N PRO A 67 15.91 8.62 -19.50
CA PRO A 67 16.49 8.19 -18.23
C PRO A 67 17.74 8.99 -17.89
N LEU A 68 17.87 9.40 -16.64
CA LEU A 68 19.08 10.07 -16.15
C LEU A 68 20.21 9.01 -16.09
N THR A 69 21.39 9.39 -16.57
CA THR A 69 22.59 8.58 -16.37
C THR A 69 23.19 8.96 -15.02
N TYR A 70 23.33 8.00 -14.16
CA TYR A 70 23.90 8.15 -12.83
C TYR A 70 25.39 7.89 -12.84
N SER A 71 26.13 8.67 -12.04
CA SER A 71 27.54 8.42 -11.75
C SER A 71 27.69 8.00 -10.30
N SER A 72 28.49 6.97 -10.06
CA SER A 72 28.77 6.50 -8.71
C SER A 72 29.36 7.62 -7.84
N HIS A 73 28.83 7.79 -6.63
CA HIS A 73 29.35 8.74 -5.65
C HIS A 73 30.41 8.04 -4.77
N PRO A 74 31.58 8.64 -4.53
CA PRO A 74 32.70 7.98 -3.84
C PRO A 74 32.45 7.67 -2.35
N GLY A 75 31.38 8.18 -1.73
CA GLY A 75 31.21 8.14 -0.28
C GLY A 75 32.17 9.14 0.40
N ASN A 76 32.85 8.69 1.44
CA ASN A 76 33.83 9.50 2.20
C ASN A 76 33.22 10.78 2.82
N THR A 77 32.00 10.65 3.34
CA THR A 77 31.29 11.78 3.99
C THR A 77 31.84 12.08 5.39
N GLY A 78 32.71 11.23 5.93
CA GLY A 78 33.19 11.26 7.30
C GLY A 78 32.20 10.66 8.31
N ASN A 79 31.12 10.03 7.84
CA ASN A 79 30.18 9.34 8.69
C ASN A 79 29.83 7.98 8.08
N GLU A 80 30.15 6.90 8.78
CA GLU A 80 29.98 5.51 8.33
C GLU A 80 28.54 5.22 7.84
N TYR A 81 27.53 5.68 8.55
CA TYR A 81 26.13 5.39 8.18
C TYR A 81 25.69 6.20 6.95
N THR A 82 26.18 7.41 6.79
CA THR A 82 25.96 8.19 5.56
C THR A 82 26.66 7.52 4.37
N ASP A 83 27.88 6.97 4.58
CA ASP A 83 28.61 6.24 3.54
C ASP A 83 27.90 4.92 3.18
N ARG A 84 27.27 4.23 4.13
CA ARG A 84 26.39 3.07 3.87
C ARG A 84 25.17 3.45 3.05
N PHE A 85 24.55 4.61 3.30
CA PHE A 85 23.46 5.14 2.45
C PHE A 85 23.94 5.35 1.01
N ILE A 86 25.11 5.99 0.82
CA ILE A 86 25.68 6.20 -0.50
C ILE A 86 25.99 4.88 -1.20
N ALA A 87 26.52 3.90 -0.47
CA ALA A 87 26.75 2.57 -1.04
C ALA A 87 25.47 1.90 -1.53
N HIS A 88 24.35 2.02 -0.78
CA HIS A 88 23.03 1.56 -1.24
C HIS A 88 22.56 2.31 -2.49
N TRP A 89 22.66 3.65 -2.48
CA TRP A 89 22.26 4.46 -3.61
C TRP A 89 23.02 4.06 -4.89
N ASN A 90 24.35 3.88 -4.77
CA ASN A 90 25.18 3.40 -5.87
C ASN A 90 24.74 2.00 -6.35
N ALA A 91 24.50 1.07 -5.42
CA ALA A 91 24.07 -0.28 -5.76
C ALA A 91 22.73 -0.30 -6.50
N LEU A 92 21.77 0.54 -6.11
CA LEU A 92 20.47 0.67 -6.78
C LEU A 92 20.61 1.24 -8.19
N HIS A 93 21.52 2.19 -8.41
CA HIS A 93 21.72 2.85 -9.69
C HIS A 93 22.79 2.18 -10.57
N GLU A 94 23.42 1.10 -10.11
CA GLU A 94 24.32 0.27 -10.94
C GLU A 94 23.48 -0.55 -11.93
N PRO A 95 23.57 -0.28 -13.25
CA PRO A 95 22.70 -0.96 -14.24
C PRO A 95 22.81 -2.49 -14.21
N ALA A 96 24.00 -3.03 -13.89
CA ALA A 96 24.23 -4.46 -13.80
C ALA A 96 23.45 -5.14 -12.66
N ASN A 97 22.96 -4.37 -11.68
CA ASN A 97 22.18 -4.88 -10.55
C ASN A 97 20.69 -5.08 -10.87
N GLY A 98 20.17 -4.49 -11.96
CA GLY A 98 18.85 -4.79 -12.52
C GLY A 98 17.66 -4.20 -11.75
N TYR A 99 17.83 -3.10 -11.01
CA TYR A 99 16.73 -2.46 -10.28
C TYR A 99 15.83 -1.56 -11.14
N PHE A 100 16.30 -1.15 -12.30
CA PHE A 100 15.59 -0.25 -13.21
C PHE A 100 15.47 -0.83 -14.61
N SER A 101 14.34 -0.56 -15.26
CA SER A 101 14.15 -0.87 -16.67
C SER A 101 15.01 0.03 -17.57
N PRO A 102 15.15 -0.31 -18.87
CA PRO A 102 15.82 0.58 -19.84
C PRO A 102 15.20 1.98 -19.93
N GLU A 103 13.93 2.14 -19.59
CA GLU A 103 13.22 3.41 -19.53
C GLU A 103 13.47 4.18 -18.21
N GLY A 104 14.23 3.61 -17.27
CA GLY A 104 14.49 4.18 -15.96
C GLY A 104 13.31 4.05 -14.99
N ILE A 105 12.49 3.02 -15.15
CA ILE A 105 11.37 2.71 -14.23
C ILE A 105 11.88 1.75 -13.17
N PRO A 106 11.68 2.01 -11.87
CA PRO A 106 12.09 1.07 -10.83
C PRO A 106 11.23 -0.19 -10.89
N TYR A 107 11.84 -1.38 -10.81
CA TYR A 107 11.15 -2.63 -10.62
C TYR A 107 10.78 -2.85 -9.14
N HIS A 108 9.80 -3.69 -8.87
CA HIS A 108 9.48 -4.12 -7.50
C HIS A 108 10.65 -4.90 -6.88
N ALA A 109 11.25 -5.79 -7.65
CA ALA A 109 12.47 -6.51 -7.30
C ALA A 109 13.39 -6.66 -8.51
N ALA A 110 14.68 -6.80 -8.26
CA ALA A 110 15.68 -7.03 -9.30
C ALA A 110 15.58 -8.44 -9.91
N GLU A 111 14.93 -9.37 -9.24
CA GLU A 111 14.67 -10.75 -9.68
C GLU A 111 13.26 -10.85 -10.29
N THR A 112 13.17 -11.59 -11.40
CA THR A 112 11.93 -11.74 -12.18
C THR A 112 10.97 -12.75 -11.59
N LEU A 113 11.47 -13.89 -11.12
CA LEU A 113 10.63 -14.96 -10.58
C LEU A 113 10.31 -14.69 -9.11
N LEU A 114 9.38 -13.79 -8.89
CA LEU A 114 8.83 -13.42 -7.59
C LEU A 114 7.31 -13.44 -7.69
N VAL A 115 6.62 -13.95 -6.67
CA VAL A 115 5.17 -13.81 -6.53
C VAL A 115 4.86 -13.12 -5.23
N GLU A 116 4.38 -11.91 -5.36
CA GLU A 116 3.88 -11.06 -4.27
C GLU A 116 2.69 -10.25 -4.82
N ALA A 117 2.40 -9.12 -4.29
CA ALA A 117 1.59 -8.09 -4.94
C ALA A 117 2.55 -6.93 -5.32
N PRO A 118 3.04 -6.85 -6.54
CA PRO A 118 2.70 -7.55 -7.79
C PRO A 118 3.19 -8.99 -7.85
N ASP A 119 2.67 -9.77 -8.80
CA ASP A 119 2.98 -11.20 -8.95
C ASP A 119 4.26 -11.50 -9.77
N TYR A 120 4.87 -10.53 -10.40
CA TYR A 120 6.10 -10.65 -11.18
C TYR A 120 7.10 -9.59 -10.77
N GLY A 121 8.37 -9.98 -10.53
CA GLY A 121 9.36 -9.08 -9.94
C GLY A 121 9.63 -7.80 -10.73
N HIS A 122 9.53 -7.86 -12.07
CA HIS A 122 9.67 -6.70 -12.93
C HIS A 122 8.36 -5.90 -13.16
N HIS A 123 7.30 -6.19 -12.43
CA HIS A 123 6.25 -5.19 -12.23
C HIS A 123 6.79 -4.05 -11.38
N THR A 124 6.06 -2.95 -11.32
CA THR A 124 6.32 -1.88 -10.35
C THR A 124 5.03 -1.38 -9.74
N THR A 125 5.15 -0.76 -8.58
CA THR A 125 4.02 -0.23 -7.82
C THR A 125 4.20 1.26 -7.56
N SER A 126 3.13 1.95 -7.24
CA SER A 126 3.21 3.30 -6.67
C SER A 126 4.05 3.32 -5.38
N GLU A 127 4.10 2.20 -4.65
CA GLU A 127 5.00 2.03 -3.51
C GLU A 127 6.47 2.19 -3.93
N ALA A 128 6.95 1.44 -4.94
CA ALA A 128 8.32 1.54 -5.44
C ALA A 128 8.66 2.96 -5.90
N TYR A 129 7.74 3.62 -6.63
CA TYR A 129 7.91 5.02 -7.04
C TYR A 129 8.02 5.98 -5.85
N SER A 130 7.18 5.85 -4.84
CA SER A 130 7.22 6.71 -3.67
C SER A 130 8.49 6.51 -2.83
N TYR A 131 9.01 5.29 -2.76
CA TYR A 131 10.32 4.99 -2.17
C TYR A 131 11.47 5.56 -3.00
N TRP A 132 11.38 5.50 -4.33
CA TRP A 132 12.38 6.12 -5.19
C TRP A 132 12.44 7.64 -5.00
N LEU A 133 11.29 8.31 -4.98
CA LEU A 133 11.24 9.75 -4.65
C LEU A 133 11.89 10.05 -3.30
N TRP A 134 11.73 9.16 -2.33
CA TRP A 134 12.35 9.33 -1.01
C TRP A 134 13.85 9.10 -1.03
N LEU A 135 14.31 8.08 -1.75
CA LEU A 135 15.73 7.80 -1.96
C LEU A 135 16.45 9.01 -2.57
N GLU A 136 15.86 9.59 -3.64
CA GLU A 136 16.45 10.75 -4.32
C GLU A 136 16.38 12.03 -3.50
N SER A 137 15.34 12.18 -2.68
CA SER A 137 15.29 13.26 -1.69
C SER A 137 16.45 13.17 -0.68
N ALA A 138 16.74 11.96 -0.24
CA ALA A 138 17.84 11.66 0.68
C ALA A 138 19.22 11.85 0.01
N TYR A 139 19.35 11.49 -1.26
CA TYR A 139 20.56 11.75 -2.05
C TYR A 139 20.83 13.26 -2.20
N GLY A 140 19.80 14.04 -2.51
CA GLY A 140 19.90 15.50 -2.56
C GLY A 140 20.33 16.14 -1.22
N LYS A 141 19.92 15.54 -0.08
CA LYS A 141 20.42 15.96 1.25
C LYS A 141 21.91 15.78 1.39
N VAL A 142 22.47 14.67 0.94
CA VAL A 142 23.89 14.34 1.11
C VAL A 142 24.78 15.09 0.12
N THR A 143 24.35 15.13 -1.15
CA THR A 143 25.18 15.62 -2.28
C THR A 143 24.90 17.03 -2.72
N LYS A 144 23.76 17.60 -2.33
CA LYS A 144 23.18 18.86 -2.83
C LYS A 144 22.79 18.81 -4.32
N ASP A 145 22.81 17.63 -4.95
CA ASP A 145 22.31 17.42 -6.30
C ASP A 145 20.85 16.96 -6.25
N TRP A 146 19.94 17.80 -6.74
CA TRP A 146 18.50 17.58 -6.77
C TRP A 146 17.99 17.10 -8.13
N LYS A 147 18.89 16.90 -9.12
CA LYS A 147 18.52 16.41 -10.47
C LYS A 147 17.93 15.00 -10.43
N PRO A 148 18.47 14.04 -9.65
CA PRO A 148 17.86 12.72 -9.56
C PRO A 148 16.42 12.76 -9.09
N LEU A 149 16.10 13.59 -8.10
CA LEU A 149 14.71 13.76 -7.63
C LEU A 149 13.78 14.34 -8.70
N ALA A 150 14.27 15.32 -9.48
CA ALA A 150 13.50 15.89 -10.60
C ALA A 150 13.22 14.82 -11.67
N ALA A 151 14.21 14.02 -12.05
CA ALA A 151 14.06 12.93 -13.01
C ALA A 151 13.11 11.84 -12.51
N ALA A 152 13.16 11.48 -11.22
CA ALA A 152 12.23 10.54 -10.62
C ALA A 152 10.78 11.05 -10.66
N TRP A 153 10.56 12.36 -10.44
CA TRP A 153 9.23 12.95 -10.56
C TRP A 153 8.74 12.99 -12.01
N GLU A 154 9.60 13.31 -12.96
CA GLU A 154 9.27 13.26 -14.40
C GLU A 154 8.85 11.86 -14.82
N SER A 155 9.58 10.84 -14.37
CA SER A 155 9.20 9.42 -14.57
C SER A 155 7.85 9.09 -13.94
N THR A 156 7.59 9.58 -12.72
CA THR A 156 6.30 9.40 -12.02
C THR A 156 5.13 9.94 -12.86
N GLU A 157 5.26 11.16 -13.41
CA GLU A 157 4.20 11.76 -14.24
C GLU A 157 4.05 11.07 -15.61
N ALA A 158 5.15 10.60 -16.19
CA ALA A 158 5.12 9.99 -17.52
C ALA A 158 4.55 8.57 -17.51
N TYR A 159 4.82 7.80 -16.45
CA TYR A 159 4.59 6.35 -16.47
C TYR A 159 3.48 5.91 -15.51
N ILE A 160 3.45 6.36 -14.25
CA ILE A 160 2.55 5.80 -13.25
C ILE A 160 1.34 6.69 -12.90
N ILE A 161 1.42 8.00 -13.13
CA ILE A 161 0.25 8.88 -13.08
C ILE A 161 -0.44 8.84 -14.44
N PRO A 162 -1.71 8.39 -14.55
CA PRO A 162 -2.42 8.39 -15.81
C PRO A 162 -2.53 9.80 -16.40
N THR A 163 -2.07 9.96 -17.63
CA THR A 163 -2.12 11.23 -18.36
C THR A 163 -3.57 11.58 -18.78
N PRO A 164 -3.85 12.81 -19.25
CA PRO A 164 -5.16 13.15 -19.79
C PRO A 164 -5.66 12.18 -20.89
N ASP A 165 -4.76 11.70 -21.75
CA ASP A 165 -5.10 10.75 -22.79
C ASP A 165 -5.38 9.33 -22.27
N ASP A 166 -4.85 9.00 -21.10
CA ASP A 166 -5.16 7.76 -20.40
C ASP A 166 -6.54 7.82 -19.70
N GLN A 167 -7.18 9.02 -19.65
CA GLN A 167 -8.46 9.28 -18.98
C GLN A 167 -9.48 9.92 -19.93
N PRO A 168 -9.76 9.35 -21.11
CA PRO A 168 -10.36 10.06 -22.26
C PRO A 168 -11.78 10.58 -22.04
N THR A 169 -12.55 10.00 -21.12
CA THR A 169 -13.95 10.37 -20.86
C THR A 169 -14.17 11.02 -19.49
N THR A 170 -13.10 11.37 -18.78
CA THR A 170 -13.17 12.05 -17.47
C THR A 170 -13.96 13.37 -17.52
N GLY A 171 -13.98 14.05 -18.67
CA GLY A 171 -14.79 15.25 -18.88
C GLY A 171 -16.30 15.03 -18.82
N SER A 172 -16.76 13.78 -18.94
CA SER A 172 -18.16 13.36 -18.84
C SER A 172 -18.58 12.95 -17.42
N TYR A 173 -17.72 13.14 -16.42
CA TYR A 173 -18.03 12.82 -15.03
C TYR A 173 -19.06 13.77 -14.44
N SER A 174 -20.01 13.20 -13.70
CA SER A 174 -21.03 13.95 -12.95
C SER A 174 -20.88 13.72 -11.45
N GLU A 175 -20.62 14.78 -10.69
CA GLU A 175 -20.55 14.75 -9.25
C GLU A 175 -21.86 14.34 -8.56
N ASN A 176 -23.00 14.50 -9.25
CA ASN A 176 -24.33 14.11 -8.73
C ASN A 176 -24.64 12.61 -8.95
N HIS A 177 -23.86 11.95 -9.80
CA HIS A 177 -23.97 10.51 -10.11
C HIS A 177 -22.59 9.90 -10.23
N PRO A 178 -21.82 9.83 -9.11
CA PRO A 178 -20.40 9.46 -9.14
C PRO A 178 -20.17 8.01 -9.57
N ALA A 179 -21.11 7.10 -9.28
CA ALA A 179 -21.04 5.70 -9.66
C ALA A 179 -22.43 5.01 -9.55
N VAL A 180 -22.53 3.78 -10.03
CA VAL A 180 -23.64 2.88 -9.74
C VAL A 180 -23.19 1.87 -8.69
N TYR A 181 -24.01 1.61 -7.69
CA TYR A 181 -23.69 0.68 -6.61
C TYR A 181 -23.53 -0.76 -7.11
N ALA A 182 -22.46 -1.43 -6.70
CA ALA A 182 -22.28 -2.87 -6.80
C ALA A 182 -21.68 -3.37 -5.48
N GLY A 183 -22.37 -4.28 -4.79
CA GLY A 183 -21.88 -4.84 -3.53
C GLY A 183 -20.71 -5.81 -3.77
N GLU A 184 -19.68 -5.71 -2.95
CA GLU A 184 -18.58 -6.68 -2.95
C GLU A 184 -19.06 -8.02 -2.38
N GLN A 185 -18.41 -9.11 -2.80
CA GLN A 185 -18.69 -10.45 -2.33
C GLN A 185 -17.50 -10.97 -1.52
N ASP A 186 -17.74 -11.89 -0.58
CA ASP A 186 -16.67 -12.45 0.25
C ASP A 186 -15.76 -13.38 -0.55
N LEU A 187 -16.36 -14.18 -1.43
CA LEU A 187 -15.70 -15.27 -2.17
C LEU A 187 -15.70 -14.98 -3.69
N PRO A 188 -14.67 -15.38 -4.42
CA PRO A 188 -14.64 -15.28 -5.88
C PRO A 188 -15.83 -15.99 -6.54
N SER A 189 -16.31 -17.10 -5.96
CA SER A 189 -17.44 -17.88 -6.48
C SER A 189 -18.80 -17.16 -6.41
N ALA A 190 -18.89 -16.04 -5.71
CA ALA A 190 -20.09 -15.21 -5.65
C ALA A 190 -20.09 -14.08 -6.69
N TYR A 191 -19.05 -14.00 -7.51
CA TYR A 191 -18.98 -13.06 -8.63
C TYR A 191 -19.48 -13.69 -9.95
N PRO A 192 -19.95 -12.87 -10.91
CA PRO A 192 -19.99 -11.40 -10.92
C PRO A 192 -21.10 -10.81 -10.03
N ALA A 193 -20.78 -9.65 -9.40
CA ALA A 193 -21.74 -8.91 -8.59
C ALA A 193 -22.69 -8.07 -9.49
N PRO A 194 -24.02 -8.08 -9.25
CA PRO A 194 -24.93 -7.26 -10.02
C PRO A 194 -24.83 -5.78 -9.63
N PHE A 195 -25.02 -4.88 -10.60
CA PHE A 195 -25.30 -3.49 -10.32
C PHE A 195 -26.70 -3.32 -9.73
N ASP A 196 -26.81 -2.41 -8.75
CA ASP A 196 -28.10 -2.03 -8.17
C ASP A 196 -28.30 -0.50 -8.30
N PRO A 197 -28.92 -0.04 -9.39
CA PRO A 197 -29.15 1.38 -9.62
C PRO A 197 -30.17 1.99 -8.66
N ALA A 198 -30.92 1.18 -7.92
CA ALA A 198 -31.86 1.66 -6.90
C ALA A 198 -31.21 1.86 -5.52
N ALA A 199 -29.98 1.40 -5.31
CA ALA A 199 -29.23 1.71 -4.09
C ALA A 199 -28.74 3.17 -4.14
N PRO A 200 -29.05 4.00 -3.14
CA PRO A 200 -28.61 5.39 -3.12
C PRO A 200 -27.09 5.52 -3.17
N VAL A 201 -26.59 6.39 -4.03
CA VAL A 201 -25.19 6.83 -4.09
C VAL A 201 -25.16 8.33 -3.86
N GLY A 202 -24.19 8.81 -3.06
CA GLY A 202 -24.14 10.21 -2.67
C GLY A 202 -23.52 11.12 -3.73
N HIS A 203 -23.28 12.35 -3.34
CA HIS A 203 -22.69 13.40 -4.15
C HIS A 203 -21.18 13.48 -3.87
N ASP A 204 -20.36 13.64 -4.92
CA ASP A 204 -18.94 13.87 -4.81
C ASP A 204 -18.65 15.36 -4.46
N PRO A 205 -18.22 15.69 -3.24
CA PRO A 205 -18.01 17.08 -2.84
C PRO A 205 -16.68 17.67 -3.35
N LEU A 206 -15.78 16.85 -3.93
CA LEU A 206 -14.44 17.25 -4.32
C LEU A 206 -14.33 17.64 -5.79
N ALA A 207 -15.10 17.00 -6.67
CA ALA A 207 -14.91 17.11 -8.12
C ALA A 207 -14.92 18.55 -8.63
N LYS A 208 -15.90 19.35 -8.20
CA LYS A 208 -16.07 20.75 -8.63
C LYS A 208 -14.93 21.64 -8.15
N GLU A 209 -14.52 21.50 -6.88
CA GLU A 209 -13.43 22.33 -6.35
C GLU A 209 -12.07 21.95 -6.92
N LEU A 210 -11.77 20.67 -7.12
CA LEU A 210 -10.54 20.21 -7.76
C LEU A 210 -10.46 20.68 -9.22
N LYS A 211 -11.56 20.53 -9.97
CA LYS A 211 -11.62 21.03 -11.34
C LYS A 211 -11.38 22.55 -11.43
N ALA A 212 -11.95 23.32 -10.51
CA ALA A 212 -11.74 24.77 -10.44
C ALA A 212 -10.30 25.11 -10.03
N ALA A 213 -9.75 24.44 -9.02
CA ALA A 213 -8.40 24.70 -8.49
C ALA A 213 -7.29 24.43 -9.53
N TYR A 214 -7.43 23.37 -10.33
CA TYR A 214 -6.40 22.95 -11.28
C TYR A 214 -6.77 23.18 -12.75
N ASN A 215 -7.92 23.76 -13.02
CA ASN A 215 -8.46 23.96 -14.38
C ASN A 215 -8.43 22.66 -15.21
N SER A 216 -8.74 21.53 -14.58
CA SER A 216 -8.60 20.19 -15.15
C SER A 216 -9.59 19.21 -14.50
N PRO A 217 -10.29 18.38 -15.28
CA PRO A 217 -11.15 17.33 -14.74
C PRO A 217 -10.39 16.05 -14.39
N PHE A 218 -9.13 15.93 -14.83
CA PHE A 218 -8.33 14.71 -14.73
C PHE A 218 -7.82 14.48 -13.32
N ILE A 219 -7.87 13.24 -12.86
CA ILE A 219 -7.29 12.83 -11.57
C ILE A 219 -5.76 12.87 -11.67
N TYR A 220 -5.11 13.35 -10.62
CA TYR A 220 -3.66 13.39 -10.48
C TYR A 220 -3.23 12.59 -9.25
N GLY A 221 -3.05 11.30 -9.43
CA GLY A 221 -2.61 10.33 -8.44
C GLY A 221 -2.00 9.13 -9.13
N MET A 222 -1.11 8.41 -8.46
CA MET A 222 -0.44 7.24 -9.04
C MET A 222 -1.41 6.07 -9.18
N HIS A 223 -1.42 5.41 -10.33
CA HIS A 223 -2.00 4.08 -10.40
C HIS A 223 -1.11 3.08 -9.63
N TRP A 224 -1.73 2.09 -8.99
CA TRP A 224 -0.98 1.27 -8.04
C TRP A 224 -0.01 0.27 -8.67
N LEU A 225 -0.23 -0.18 -9.94
CA LEU A 225 0.50 -1.31 -10.54
C LEU A 225 0.78 -1.12 -12.03
N LEU A 226 2.05 -1.26 -12.41
CA LEU A 226 2.48 -1.31 -13.80
C LEU A 226 3.18 -2.65 -14.11
N ASP A 227 2.85 -3.20 -15.25
CA ASP A 227 3.61 -4.25 -15.93
C ASP A 227 4.69 -3.58 -16.79
N VAL A 228 5.91 -3.43 -16.23
CA VAL A 228 6.96 -2.60 -16.82
C VAL A 228 7.47 -3.19 -18.12
N ASP A 229 7.68 -4.49 -18.15
CA ASP A 229 8.21 -5.21 -19.31
C ASP A 229 7.11 -5.67 -20.27
N ASN A 230 5.86 -5.31 -20.00
CA ASN A 230 4.69 -5.81 -20.71
C ASN A 230 4.62 -7.35 -20.70
N PHE A 231 4.86 -7.95 -19.54
CA PHE A 231 4.92 -9.38 -19.28
C PHE A 231 3.60 -10.09 -19.67
N TYR A 232 2.46 -9.46 -19.41
CA TYR A 232 1.16 -9.98 -19.82
C TYR A 232 0.80 -9.68 -21.27
N GLY A 233 1.47 -8.74 -21.92
CA GLY A 233 1.28 -8.43 -23.34
C GLY A 233 0.06 -7.56 -23.65
N PHE A 234 -0.54 -6.90 -22.66
CA PHE A 234 -1.70 -6.01 -22.89
C PHE A 234 -1.31 -4.71 -23.60
N GLY A 235 -0.11 -4.18 -23.32
CA GLY A 235 0.36 -2.91 -23.82
C GLY A 235 -0.39 -1.71 -23.21
N ARG A 236 0.20 -0.52 -23.38
CA ARG A 236 -0.47 0.72 -22.94
C ARG A 236 -1.66 0.99 -23.87
N ARG A 237 -2.81 1.24 -23.29
CA ARG A 237 -4.08 1.48 -23.97
C ARG A 237 -4.48 0.36 -24.94
N GLY A 238 -4.12 -0.90 -24.66
CA GLY A 238 -4.52 -2.06 -25.48
C GLY A 238 -3.75 -2.26 -26.77
N ASP A 239 -2.63 -1.55 -26.99
CA ASP A 239 -1.81 -1.66 -28.22
C ASP A 239 -0.91 -2.91 -28.28
N ARG A 240 -0.88 -3.72 -27.22
CA ARG A 240 -0.14 -4.96 -27.04
C ARG A 240 1.39 -4.85 -26.97
N VAL A 241 1.97 -3.73 -27.34
CA VAL A 241 3.43 -3.59 -27.52
C VAL A 241 4.07 -2.47 -26.68
N SER A 242 3.34 -1.39 -26.40
CA SER A 242 3.90 -0.28 -25.62
C SER A 242 4.07 -0.64 -24.16
N ARG A 243 5.17 -0.22 -23.57
CA ARG A 243 5.48 -0.41 -22.17
C ARG A 243 5.86 0.93 -21.50
N PRO A 244 5.58 1.09 -20.19
CA PRO A 244 4.88 0.10 -19.37
C PRO A 244 3.39 0.00 -19.69
N SER A 245 2.77 -1.11 -19.30
CA SER A 245 1.33 -1.32 -19.36
C SER A 245 0.68 -1.10 -18.01
N PHE A 246 -0.46 -0.39 -17.95
CA PHE A 246 -1.28 -0.33 -16.74
C PHE A 246 -2.10 -1.61 -16.60
N ILE A 247 -1.98 -2.28 -15.46
CA ILE A 247 -2.68 -3.52 -15.15
C ILE A 247 -3.32 -3.51 -13.76
N ASN A 248 -4.18 -4.48 -13.50
CA ASN A 248 -4.67 -4.82 -12.17
C ASN A 248 -4.56 -6.34 -11.95
N THR A 249 -4.22 -6.73 -10.73
CA THR A 249 -4.25 -8.12 -10.24
C THR A 249 -4.94 -8.18 -8.87
N PHE A 250 -5.89 -7.26 -8.60
CA PHE A 250 -6.54 -7.17 -7.30
C PHE A 250 -7.52 -8.31 -7.05
N GLN A 251 -7.70 -8.62 -5.77
CA GLN A 251 -8.68 -9.57 -5.28
C GLN A 251 -10.10 -9.07 -5.54
N ARG A 252 -10.99 -9.96 -6.02
CA ARG A 252 -12.41 -9.63 -6.25
C ARG A 252 -13.19 -9.48 -4.96
N GLY A 253 -12.84 -10.28 -3.95
CA GLY A 253 -13.43 -10.22 -2.62
C GLY A 253 -12.40 -10.41 -1.53
N MET A 254 -12.78 -10.15 -0.28
CA MET A 254 -11.88 -10.20 0.86
C MET A 254 -11.17 -11.56 1.04
N GLN A 255 -11.81 -12.66 0.65
CA GLN A 255 -11.31 -14.01 0.84
C GLN A 255 -10.67 -14.61 -0.42
N GLU A 256 -10.60 -13.86 -1.51
CA GLU A 256 -9.81 -14.28 -2.67
C GLU A 256 -8.32 -14.12 -2.34
N SER A 257 -7.58 -15.20 -2.43
CA SER A 257 -6.12 -15.15 -2.27
C SER A 257 -5.46 -14.43 -3.44
N VAL A 258 -4.30 -13.83 -3.20
CA VAL A 258 -3.46 -13.29 -4.29
C VAL A 258 -3.14 -14.35 -5.36
N TRP A 259 -3.05 -15.61 -4.96
CA TRP A 259 -2.82 -16.76 -5.85
C TRP A 259 -4.03 -17.14 -6.72
N GLU A 260 -5.20 -16.60 -6.45
CA GLU A 260 -6.44 -16.85 -7.19
C GLU A 260 -6.80 -15.69 -8.11
N THR A 261 -6.03 -14.59 -8.11
CA THR A 261 -6.32 -13.38 -8.89
C THR A 261 -6.12 -13.58 -10.40
N ILE A 262 -6.86 -12.83 -11.18
CA ILE A 262 -6.76 -12.79 -12.64
C ILE A 262 -6.15 -11.46 -13.07
N PRO A 263 -4.98 -11.45 -13.73
CA PRO A 263 -4.40 -10.24 -14.31
C PRO A 263 -5.32 -9.67 -15.39
N GLN A 264 -5.51 -8.37 -15.38
CA GLN A 264 -6.40 -7.68 -16.30
C GLN A 264 -5.84 -6.31 -16.70
N PRO A 265 -6.09 -5.84 -17.94
CA PRO A 265 -5.65 -4.53 -18.37
C PRO A 265 -6.48 -3.41 -17.71
N CYS A 266 -5.90 -2.23 -17.55
CA CYS A 266 -6.65 -1.03 -17.20
C CYS A 266 -7.50 -0.50 -18.37
N TRP A 267 -7.14 -0.82 -19.60
CA TRP A 267 -7.93 -0.57 -20.80
C TRP A 267 -8.51 -1.87 -21.32
N ASP A 268 -9.75 -2.17 -20.94
CA ASP A 268 -10.46 -3.37 -21.38
C ASP A 268 -11.29 -3.05 -22.62
N ASP A 269 -10.73 -3.35 -23.77
CA ASP A 269 -11.30 -3.14 -25.08
C ASP A 269 -11.92 -4.42 -25.68
N PHE A 270 -12.01 -5.49 -24.87
CA PHE A 270 -12.58 -6.79 -25.21
C PHE A 270 -11.79 -7.59 -26.26
N GLN A 271 -10.53 -7.24 -26.49
CA GLN A 271 -9.67 -8.08 -27.34
C GLN A 271 -9.26 -9.37 -26.62
N PHE A 272 -9.15 -9.32 -25.30
CA PHE A 272 -8.75 -10.43 -24.42
C PHE A 272 -9.79 -10.62 -23.33
N GLY A 273 -9.65 -11.68 -22.55
CA GLY A 273 -10.70 -12.10 -21.64
C GLY A 273 -11.80 -12.87 -22.36
N GLY A 274 -13.03 -12.80 -21.86
CA GLY A 274 -14.22 -13.38 -22.48
C GLY A 274 -14.86 -12.48 -23.53
N GLU A 275 -16.12 -12.79 -23.91
CA GLU A 275 -16.89 -11.99 -24.88
C GLU A 275 -16.99 -10.51 -24.49
N ASN A 276 -17.03 -10.22 -23.18
CA ASN A 276 -17.09 -8.88 -22.60
C ASN A 276 -15.77 -8.50 -21.89
N GLY A 277 -14.65 -8.95 -22.40
CA GLY A 277 -13.34 -8.74 -21.79
C GLY A 277 -13.23 -9.43 -20.43
N PHE A 278 -12.76 -8.69 -19.44
CA PHE A 278 -12.65 -9.17 -18.06
C PHE A 278 -13.79 -8.67 -17.16
N LEU A 279 -14.70 -7.82 -17.67
CA LEU A 279 -15.69 -7.13 -16.84
C LEU A 279 -16.72 -8.09 -16.22
N ASP A 280 -17.17 -9.08 -16.95
CA ASP A 280 -18.17 -10.05 -16.49
C ASP A 280 -17.62 -11.10 -15.50
N LEU A 281 -16.35 -10.99 -15.14
CA LEU A 281 -15.77 -11.68 -13.97
C LEU A 281 -15.98 -10.91 -12.66
N PHE A 282 -16.29 -9.61 -12.74
CA PHE A 282 -16.40 -8.69 -11.60
C PHE A 282 -17.83 -8.18 -11.40
N VAL A 283 -18.45 -7.71 -12.49
CA VAL A 283 -19.77 -7.08 -12.42
C VAL A 283 -20.68 -7.65 -13.49
N LYS A 284 -21.97 -7.79 -13.17
CA LYS A 284 -23.02 -8.18 -14.09
C LYS A 284 -23.83 -6.97 -14.49
N GLN A 285 -23.96 -6.75 -15.80
CA GLN A 285 -24.71 -5.63 -16.37
C GLN A 285 -25.92 -6.14 -17.15
N ASP A 286 -27.13 -5.63 -16.84
CA ASP A 286 -28.38 -5.98 -17.52
C ASP A 286 -28.59 -5.10 -18.75
N GLY A 287 -27.79 -4.51 -19.40
CA GLY A 287 -27.94 -3.64 -20.56
C GLY A 287 -26.83 -3.76 -21.60
N GLY A 288 -25.93 -4.72 -21.39
CA GLY A 288 -24.75 -4.89 -22.22
C GLY A 288 -23.52 -4.24 -21.61
N TYR A 289 -22.38 -4.82 -21.96
CA TYR A 289 -21.07 -4.38 -21.44
C TYR A 289 -20.47 -3.32 -22.35
N VAL A 290 -19.78 -2.36 -21.73
CA VAL A 290 -19.10 -1.26 -22.43
C VAL A 290 -17.62 -1.37 -22.20
N ARG A 291 -16.83 -1.26 -23.28
CA ARG A 291 -15.38 -1.15 -23.21
C ARG A 291 -15.00 0.05 -22.38
N GLN A 292 -14.09 -0.12 -21.42
CA GLN A 292 -13.77 0.91 -20.44
C GLN A 292 -12.30 0.93 -20.03
N TRP A 293 -11.92 2.06 -19.52
CA TRP A 293 -10.65 2.28 -18.82
C TRP A 293 -10.93 2.47 -17.33
N LYS A 294 -9.95 2.08 -16.49
CA LYS A 294 -10.05 2.22 -15.03
C LYS A 294 -8.67 2.30 -14.39
N TYR A 295 -8.55 3.12 -13.34
CA TYR A 295 -7.34 3.24 -12.53
C TYR A 295 -7.69 3.18 -11.05
N THR A 296 -6.72 2.76 -10.24
CA THR A 296 -6.85 2.62 -8.79
C THR A 296 -5.58 3.14 -8.14
N THR A 297 -5.71 3.96 -7.10
CA THR A 297 -4.58 4.42 -6.29
C THR A 297 -4.40 3.55 -5.06
N ALA A 298 -3.14 3.42 -4.59
CA ALA A 298 -2.81 3.02 -3.23
C ALA A 298 -2.46 4.28 -2.42
N PRO A 299 -3.36 4.80 -1.58
CA PRO A 299 -3.25 6.12 -0.94
C PRO A 299 -2.01 6.31 -0.07
N ASP A 300 -1.49 5.24 0.53
CA ASP A 300 -0.28 5.30 1.35
C ASP A 300 0.96 5.67 0.52
N ALA A 301 1.02 5.27 -0.74
CA ALA A 301 2.12 5.60 -1.65
C ALA A 301 2.11 7.09 -2.05
N ASP A 302 0.94 7.63 -2.41
CA ASP A 302 0.80 9.06 -2.69
C ASP A 302 1.12 9.90 -1.44
N ALA A 303 0.67 9.46 -0.26
CA ALA A 303 1.02 10.11 1.00
C ALA A 303 2.52 10.04 1.32
N ARG A 304 3.18 8.91 0.99
CA ARG A 304 4.64 8.74 1.14
C ARG A 304 5.41 9.67 0.21
N ALA A 305 4.92 9.89 -1.02
CA ALA A 305 5.51 10.86 -1.94
C ALA A 305 5.45 12.29 -1.37
N VAL A 306 4.32 12.70 -0.78
CA VAL A 306 4.21 13.99 -0.05
C VAL A 306 5.19 14.07 1.12
N GLN A 307 5.32 12.99 1.89
CA GLN A 307 6.26 12.89 3.01
C GLN A 307 7.72 13.02 2.55
N ALA A 308 8.09 12.35 1.47
CA ALA A 308 9.43 12.44 0.87
C ALA A 308 9.75 13.87 0.42
N MET A 309 8.78 14.52 -0.24
CA MET A 309 8.94 15.91 -0.71
C MET A 309 9.04 16.93 0.42
N TYR A 310 8.41 16.67 1.59
CA TYR A 310 8.62 17.51 2.77
C TYR A 310 10.10 17.50 3.20
N TRP A 311 10.70 16.34 3.27
CA TRP A 311 12.12 16.22 3.61
C TRP A 311 13.01 16.86 2.54
N ALA A 312 12.71 16.65 1.26
CA ALA A 312 13.41 17.30 0.16
C ALA A 312 13.40 18.83 0.31
N LYS A 313 12.22 19.43 0.51
CA LYS A 313 12.06 20.87 0.68
C LYS A 313 12.84 21.39 1.88
N ARG A 314 12.67 20.74 3.02
CA ARG A 314 13.37 21.11 4.25
C ARG A 314 14.88 21.07 4.07
N TRP A 315 15.41 19.99 3.48
CA TRP A 315 16.86 19.85 3.27
C TRP A 315 17.40 20.78 2.20
N ALA A 316 16.66 21.03 1.13
CA ALA A 316 17.05 22.02 0.12
C ALA A 316 17.08 23.43 0.71
N ASP A 317 16.12 23.81 1.55
CA ASP A 317 16.10 25.09 2.26
C ASP A 317 17.29 25.24 3.23
N GLU A 318 17.59 24.19 4.02
CA GLU A 318 18.77 24.13 4.89
C GLU A 318 20.10 24.32 4.12
N GLN A 319 20.12 23.93 2.84
CA GLN A 319 21.27 24.08 1.94
C GLN A 319 21.29 25.43 1.18
N GLY A 320 20.27 26.28 1.36
CA GLY A 320 20.10 27.50 0.57
C GLY A 320 19.70 27.25 -0.89
N ASN A 321 19.20 26.04 -1.21
CA ASN A 321 18.83 25.61 -2.56
C ASN A 321 17.33 25.27 -2.70
N GLY A 322 16.47 25.87 -1.88
CA GLY A 322 15.01 25.64 -1.89
C GLY A 322 14.35 25.72 -3.25
N PRO A 323 14.70 26.72 -4.11
CA PRO A 323 14.12 26.84 -5.45
C PRO A 323 14.28 25.61 -6.34
N ALA A 324 15.31 24.79 -6.15
CA ALA A 324 15.54 23.58 -6.94
C ALA A 324 14.40 22.53 -6.84
N VAL A 325 13.64 22.56 -5.76
CA VAL A 325 12.55 21.59 -5.50
C VAL A 325 11.15 22.22 -5.46
N ASP A 326 11.02 23.54 -5.55
CA ASP A 326 9.72 24.22 -5.37
C ASP A 326 8.64 23.79 -6.38
N SER A 327 9.03 23.48 -7.63
CA SER A 327 8.08 22.96 -8.63
C SER A 327 7.56 21.57 -8.25
N LEU A 328 8.43 20.72 -7.71
CA LEU A 328 8.07 19.36 -7.27
C LEU A 328 7.19 19.40 -6.01
N VAL A 329 7.46 20.35 -5.10
CA VAL A 329 6.60 20.60 -3.93
C VAL A 329 5.17 20.95 -4.33
N ARG A 330 5.00 21.80 -5.36
CA ARG A 330 3.66 22.12 -5.90
C ARG A 330 2.97 20.90 -6.49
N LYS A 331 3.70 20.03 -7.17
CA LYS A 331 3.18 18.77 -7.72
C LYS A 331 2.77 17.79 -6.60
N ALA A 332 3.58 17.67 -5.55
CA ALA A 332 3.22 16.87 -4.37
C ALA A 332 1.99 17.43 -3.63
N SER A 333 1.86 18.77 -3.55
CA SER A 333 0.66 19.41 -2.99
C SER A 333 -0.57 19.12 -3.83
N LYS A 334 -0.46 19.13 -5.17
CA LYS A 334 -1.53 18.71 -6.07
C LYS A 334 -1.91 17.25 -5.86
N MET A 335 -0.94 16.35 -5.77
CA MET A 335 -1.19 14.93 -5.46
C MET A 335 -1.94 14.79 -4.14
N GLY A 336 -1.51 15.50 -3.08
CA GLY A 336 -2.19 15.53 -1.79
C GLY A 336 -3.62 16.11 -1.85
N ASP A 337 -3.91 17.01 -2.79
CA ASP A 337 -5.27 17.54 -2.99
C ASP A 337 -6.22 16.46 -3.58
N TYR A 338 -5.77 15.72 -4.58
CA TYR A 338 -6.52 14.59 -5.16
C TYR A 338 -6.60 13.39 -4.21
N LEU A 339 -5.59 13.17 -3.37
CA LEU A 339 -5.57 12.11 -2.36
C LEU A 339 -6.74 12.21 -1.35
N ARG A 340 -7.40 13.36 -1.24
CA ARG A 340 -8.60 13.52 -0.41
C ARG A 340 -9.75 12.61 -0.82
N TYR A 341 -9.80 12.07 -2.04
CA TYR A 341 -10.76 11.02 -2.41
C TYR A 341 -10.69 9.81 -1.47
N ALA A 342 -9.51 9.50 -0.94
CA ALA A 342 -9.34 8.44 0.04
C ALA A 342 -9.97 8.73 1.42
N LEU A 343 -10.45 9.95 1.68
CA LEU A 343 -11.05 10.35 2.96
C LEU A 343 -12.57 10.11 3.00
N PHE A 344 -13.16 9.58 1.93
CA PHE A 344 -14.61 9.44 1.77
C PHE A 344 -15.03 7.98 1.62
N ASP A 345 -16.25 7.70 2.05
CA ASP A 345 -16.91 6.41 1.84
C ASP A 345 -17.00 6.06 0.33
N LYS A 346 -16.93 4.77 0.01
CA LYS A 346 -16.86 4.23 -1.37
C LYS A 346 -17.93 4.82 -2.29
N TYR A 347 -19.16 4.90 -1.82
CA TYR A 347 -20.31 5.37 -2.59
C TYR A 347 -20.89 6.68 -2.03
N PHE A 348 -20.11 7.42 -1.26
CA PHE A 348 -20.53 8.67 -0.61
C PHE A 348 -21.80 8.49 0.24
N LYS A 349 -21.89 7.38 0.98
CA LYS A 349 -22.95 7.12 1.94
C LYS A 349 -22.66 7.72 3.29
N GLU A 350 -23.70 7.90 4.11
CA GLU A 350 -23.53 8.36 5.50
C GLU A 350 -22.68 7.38 6.33
N MET A 351 -21.96 7.94 7.30
CA MET A 351 -21.21 7.15 8.28
C MET A 351 -22.14 6.35 9.19
N GLY A 352 -21.85 5.05 9.33
CA GLY A 352 -22.65 4.09 10.11
C GLY A 352 -23.71 3.36 9.29
N CYS A 353 -23.57 3.36 7.98
CA CYS A 353 -24.44 2.61 7.08
C CYS A 353 -24.38 1.10 7.36
N GLN A 354 -25.54 0.45 7.46
CA GLN A 354 -25.70 -0.99 7.71
C GLN A 354 -26.78 -1.63 6.81
N ASP A 355 -27.06 -1.00 5.68
CA ASP A 355 -27.97 -1.48 4.66
C ASP A 355 -27.60 -0.83 3.32
N PRO A 356 -27.55 -1.55 2.19
CA PRO A 356 -27.30 -0.96 0.87
C PRO A 356 -28.28 0.18 0.52
N ARG A 357 -29.43 0.23 1.17
CA ARG A 357 -30.45 1.28 1.00
C ARG A 357 -30.28 2.48 1.93
N CYS A 358 -29.20 2.54 2.72
CA CYS A 358 -28.87 3.73 3.51
C CYS A 358 -28.92 4.98 2.62
N PRO A 359 -29.33 6.13 3.19
CA PRO A 359 -29.34 7.39 2.46
C PRO A 359 -27.96 7.76 1.93
N ALA A 360 -27.95 8.50 0.82
CA ALA A 360 -26.80 9.26 0.39
C ALA A 360 -26.43 10.31 1.42
N ALA A 361 -25.13 10.56 1.60
CA ALA A 361 -24.69 11.64 2.48
C ALA A 361 -24.83 13.01 1.80
N GLU A 362 -25.16 14.03 2.61
CA GLU A 362 -25.08 15.42 2.18
C GLU A 362 -23.67 15.98 2.45
N GLY A 363 -23.08 16.63 1.44
CA GLY A 363 -21.78 17.28 1.53
C GLY A 363 -20.68 16.38 2.08
N TYR A 364 -20.10 16.74 3.23
CA TYR A 364 -19.05 16.00 3.91
C TYR A 364 -19.57 14.89 4.86
N GLY A 365 -20.84 14.59 4.88
CA GLY A 365 -21.41 13.51 5.68
C GLY A 365 -20.87 12.11 5.36
N ALA A 366 -20.28 11.95 4.17
CA ALA A 366 -19.59 10.73 3.74
C ALA A 366 -18.10 10.69 4.13
N ALA A 367 -17.56 11.72 4.76
CA ALA A 367 -16.14 11.80 5.07
C ALA A 367 -15.81 11.10 6.39
N HIS A 368 -15.01 10.05 6.33
CA HIS A 368 -14.43 9.41 7.53
C HIS A 368 -13.08 10.03 7.92
N TYR A 369 -12.44 10.79 7.04
CA TYR A 369 -11.17 11.47 7.22
C TYR A 369 -9.97 10.55 7.53
N LEU A 370 -10.04 9.26 7.24
CA LEU A 370 -8.92 8.32 7.26
C LEU A 370 -8.44 8.08 5.84
N LEU A 371 -7.18 7.70 5.66
CA LEU A 371 -6.76 7.13 4.38
C LEU A 371 -7.38 5.74 4.25
N SER A 372 -8.29 5.59 3.31
CA SER A 372 -8.88 4.31 2.96
C SER A 372 -7.91 3.46 2.13
N TRP A 373 -8.25 2.20 1.91
CA TRP A 373 -7.42 1.26 1.18
C TRP A 373 -7.13 1.71 -0.25
N TYR A 374 -8.13 2.24 -0.95
CA TYR A 374 -7.98 2.75 -2.30
C TYR A 374 -8.99 3.86 -2.60
N TYR A 375 -8.76 4.58 -3.67
CA TYR A 375 -9.81 5.20 -4.47
C TYR A 375 -9.60 4.86 -5.94
N ALA A 376 -10.70 4.78 -6.71
CA ALA A 376 -10.67 4.35 -8.09
C ALA A 376 -11.55 5.22 -8.97
N TRP A 377 -11.17 5.32 -10.24
CA TRP A 377 -11.94 6.06 -11.25
C TRP A 377 -11.79 5.38 -12.60
N GLY A 378 -12.76 5.63 -13.47
CA GLY A 378 -12.79 5.04 -14.80
C GLY A 378 -13.87 5.64 -15.68
N GLY A 379 -14.03 5.07 -16.85
CA GLY A 379 -15.06 5.51 -17.79
C GLY A 379 -15.08 4.71 -19.09
N SER A 380 -16.00 5.03 -19.98
CA SER A 380 -16.09 4.39 -21.30
C SER A 380 -14.87 4.73 -22.16
N LEU A 381 -14.46 3.82 -23.04
CA LEU A 381 -13.42 4.11 -24.05
C LEU A 381 -13.96 5.04 -25.16
N SER A 382 -15.26 4.99 -25.45
CA SER A 382 -15.89 5.85 -26.46
C SER A 382 -16.21 7.22 -25.89
N LYS A 383 -15.78 8.28 -26.59
CA LYS A 383 -16.16 9.66 -26.28
C LYS A 383 -17.61 9.98 -26.69
N VAL A 384 -18.15 9.26 -27.66
CA VAL A 384 -19.56 9.39 -28.08
C VAL A 384 -20.45 8.68 -27.08
N GLY A 385 -21.30 9.43 -26.37
CA GLY A 385 -22.07 8.90 -25.24
C GLY A 385 -21.19 8.54 -24.04
N GLY A 386 -20.02 9.18 -23.92
CA GLY A 386 -19.04 8.91 -22.87
C GLY A 386 -19.58 9.18 -21.48
N TRP A 387 -19.13 8.36 -20.55
CA TRP A 387 -19.39 8.49 -19.12
C TRP A 387 -18.12 8.18 -18.31
N SER A 388 -18.11 8.64 -17.08
CA SER A 388 -17.01 8.40 -16.16
C SER A 388 -17.56 8.22 -14.75
N TRP A 389 -16.83 7.49 -13.91
CA TRP A 389 -17.18 7.19 -12.52
C TRP A 389 -16.00 7.40 -11.58
N ARG A 390 -16.30 7.62 -10.30
CA ARG A 390 -15.33 7.68 -9.20
C ARG A 390 -15.92 7.03 -7.97
N ILE A 391 -15.09 6.28 -7.24
CA ILE A 391 -15.42 5.65 -5.96
C ILE A 391 -14.25 5.81 -5.00
N GLY A 392 -14.55 5.94 -3.69
CA GLY A 392 -13.56 5.76 -2.64
C GLY A 392 -13.43 4.30 -2.22
N ALA A 393 -13.03 4.06 -0.98
CA ALA A 393 -13.16 2.79 -0.29
C ALA A 393 -13.74 3.03 1.10
N SER A 394 -14.60 2.13 1.55
CA SER A 394 -15.22 2.25 2.87
C SER A 394 -14.40 1.61 3.98
N ALA A 395 -13.27 1.01 3.66
CA ALA A 395 -12.38 0.30 4.57
C ALA A 395 -11.08 1.08 4.78
N SER A 396 -10.68 1.24 6.04
CA SER A 396 -9.44 1.90 6.45
C SER A 396 -8.63 0.97 7.35
N HIS A 397 -7.41 0.66 6.94
CA HIS A 397 -6.45 -0.12 7.71
C HIS A 397 -5.43 0.81 8.38
N SER A 398 -4.95 0.47 9.58
CA SER A 398 -3.94 1.24 10.31
C SER A 398 -2.65 1.44 9.50
N GLY A 399 -2.23 0.43 8.75
CA GLY A 399 -1.02 0.45 7.92
C GLY A 399 -1.02 1.49 6.78
N TYR A 400 -2.20 1.94 6.34
CA TYR A 400 -2.32 2.92 5.25
C TYR A 400 -2.28 4.38 5.73
N GLN A 401 -2.45 4.63 7.04
CA GLN A 401 -2.49 5.97 7.58
C GLN A 401 -1.12 6.67 7.50
N ASN A 402 -1.12 7.97 7.22
CA ASN A 402 0.08 8.81 7.20
C ASN A 402 -0.20 10.18 7.85
N PRO A 403 -0.21 10.27 9.18
CA PRO A 403 -0.49 11.52 9.86
C PRO A 403 0.60 12.58 9.63
N PHE A 404 1.80 12.18 9.24
CA PHE A 404 2.84 13.14 8.88
C PHE A 404 2.51 13.88 7.57
N ALA A 405 2.12 13.16 6.52
CA ALA A 405 1.65 13.78 5.27
C ALA A 405 0.41 14.64 5.49
N ALA A 406 -0.53 14.18 6.33
CA ALA A 406 -1.70 14.98 6.70
C ALA A 406 -1.30 16.30 7.39
N TRP A 407 -0.32 16.27 8.29
CA TRP A 407 0.22 17.47 8.92
C TRP A 407 0.88 18.39 7.90
N VAL A 408 1.69 17.86 6.99
CA VAL A 408 2.36 18.62 5.93
C VAL A 408 1.33 19.39 5.10
N LEU A 409 0.29 18.70 4.58
CA LEU A 409 -0.75 19.29 3.73
C LEU A 409 -1.67 20.27 4.49
N ALA A 410 -1.81 20.09 5.80
CA ALA A 410 -2.63 20.96 6.65
C ALA A 410 -1.91 22.22 7.12
N LYS A 411 -0.59 22.15 7.38
CA LYS A 411 0.13 23.17 8.16
C LYS A 411 1.32 23.81 7.44
N GLU A 412 2.00 23.08 6.55
CA GLU A 412 3.18 23.59 5.86
C GLU A 412 2.78 24.51 4.69
N LYS A 413 3.20 25.79 4.75
CA LYS A 413 2.81 26.79 3.75
C LYS A 413 3.21 26.40 2.32
N ALA A 414 4.41 25.81 2.16
CA ALA A 414 4.93 25.41 0.86
C ALA A 414 4.10 24.27 0.23
N PHE A 415 3.39 23.49 1.05
CA PHE A 415 2.59 22.33 0.65
C PHE A 415 1.09 22.60 0.64
N ARG A 416 0.66 23.85 0.76
CA ARG A 416 -0.76 24.18 0.77
C ARG A 416 -1.41 23.81 -0.56
N PRO A 417 -2.37 22.87 -0.59
CA PRO A 417 -3.11 22.55 -1.80
C PRO A 417 -3.95 23.73 -2.28
N LEU A 418 -4.30 23.75 -3.57
CA LEU A 418 -5.04 24.87 -4.17
C LEU A 418 -6.54 24.85 -3.85
N SER A 419 -7.13 23.68 -3.57
CA SER A 419 -8.55 23.59 -3.25
C SER A 419 -8.86 24.30 -1.92
N PRO A 420 -9.96 25.06 -1.83
CA PRO A 420 -10.25 25.91 -0.67
C PRO A 420 -10.47 25.12 0.63
N ASN A 421 -10.97 23.89 0.55
CA ASN A 421 -11.24 23.05 1.72
C ASN A 421 -10.07 22.14 2.11
N ALA A 422 -9.08 21.95 1.26
CA ALA A 422 -8.07 20.91 1.40
C ALA A 422 -7.27 20.99 2.72
N SER A 423 -6.77 22.16 3.09
CA SER A 423 -6.01 22.30 4.35
C SER A 423 -6.86 22.00 5.59
N ARG A 424 -8.17 22.32 5.55
CA ARG A 424 -9.12 21.95 6.61
C ARG A 424 -9.32 20.44 6.68
N ASP A 425 -9.55 19.80 5.52
CA ASP A 425 -9.78 18.37 5.45
C ASP A 425 -8.57 17.58 5.97
N TRP A 426 -7.36 18.01 5.59
CA TRP A 426 -6.13 17.43 6.09
C TRP A 426 -5.90 17.69 7.59
N ALA A 427 -6.32 18.85 8.11
CA ALA A 427 -6.23 19.13 9.54
C ALA A 427 -7.17 18.21 10.36
N VAL A 428 -8.37 17.95 9.84
CA VAL A 428 -9.30 16.97 10.45
C VAL A 428 -8.72 15.56 10.33
N SER A 429 -8.21 15.19 9.15
CA SER A 429 -7.60 13.89 8.90
C SER A 429 -6.41 13.62 9.83
N LEU A 430 -5.52 14.58 10.06
CA LEU A 430 -4.43 14.47 11.04
C LEU A 430 -4.94 14.06 12.42
N GLY A 431 -5.95 14.74 12.92
CA GLY A 431 -6.58 14.40 14.20
C GLY A 431 -7.16 12.99 14.18
N ARG A 432 -7.96 12.70 13.15
CA ARG A 432 -8.68 11.44 12.99
C ARG A 432 -7.72 10.23 12.86
N GLN A 433 -6.61 10.35 12.16
CA GLN A 433 -5.61 9.29 12.04
C GLN A 433 -4.90 9.01 13.37
N LEU A 434 -4.54 10.03 14.15
CA LEU A 434 -3.95 9.83 15.47
C LEU A 434 -4.95 9.19 16.45
N GLU A 435 -6.20 9.63 16.43
CA GLU A 435 -7.29 9.01 17.20
C GLU A 435 -7.50 7.54 16.81
N PHE A 436 -7.40 7.23 15.53
CA PHE A 436 -7.54 5.87 15.00
C PHE A 436 -6.46 4.94 15.55
N TYR A 437 -5.20 5.36 15.54
CA TYR A 437 -4.12 4.58 16.15
C TYR A 437 -4.36 4.39 17.67
N ARG A 438 -4.78 5.43 18.35
CA ARG A 438 -5.05 5.34 19.78
C ARG A 438 -6.18 4.37 20.09
N TRP A 439 -7.23 4.36 19.27
CA TRP A 439 -8.35 3.43 19.39
C TRP A 439 -7.95 1.98 19.09
N LEU A 440 -7.10 1.75 18.09
CA LEU A 440 -6.62 0.43 17.67
C LEU A 440 -5.44 -0.10 18.50
N GLN A 441 -4.90 0.70 19.43
CA GLN A 441 -3.73 0.29 20.19
C GLN A 441 -4.08 -0.76 21.25
N SER A 442 -3.51 -1.97 21.13
CA SER A 442 -3.74 -3.09 22.04
C SER A 442 -3.23 -2.85 23.46
N ALA A 443 -3.58 -3.72 24.40
CA ALA A 443 -3.09 -3.70 25.77
C ALA A 443 -1.56 -3.75 25.83
N GLU A 444 -0.93 -4.49 24.94
CA GLU A 444 0.53 -4.64 24.85
C GLU A 444 1.21 -3.44 24.15
N GLY A 445 0.54 -2.79 23.21
CA GLY A 445 1.05 -1.61 22.51
C GLY A 445 1.02 -1.70 20.97
N GLY A 446 0.81 -2.87 20.38
CA GLY A 446 0.64 -3.03 18.92
C GLY A 446 -0.65 -2.37 18.42
N ILE A 447 -0.71 -2.07 17.12
CA ILE A 447 -1.84 -1.41 16.46
C ILE A 447 -2.63 -2.43 15.66
N ALA A 448 -3.88 -2.66 15.99
CA ALA A 448 -4.73 -3.64 15.31
C ALA A 448 -5.28 -3.12 13.97
N GLY A 449 -5.71 -4.02 13.14
CA GLY A 449 -6.49 -3.91 11.91
C GLY A 449 -7.02 -2.55 11.51
N GLY A 450 -8.34 -2.37 11.55
CA GLY A 450 -8.94 -1.12 11.14
C GLY A 450 -10.43 -1.01 11.39
N ALA A 451 -11.11 -0.30 10.49
CA ALA A 451 -12.55 -0.09 10.54
C ALA A 451 -13.14 0.06 9.14
N THR A 452 -14.42 -0.26 9.02
CA THR A 452 -15.15 -0.12 7.77
C THR A 452 -16.53 0.51 7.95
N ASN A 453 -16.92 1.37 7.00
CA ASN A 453 -18.30 1.85 6.87
C ASN A 453 -19.16 0.88 6.05
N SER A 454 -18.53 0.00 5.28
CA SER A 454 -19.22 -0.98 4.44
C SER A 454 -18.87 -2.40 4.90
N TRP A 455 -19.57 -2.87 5.94
CA TRP A 455 -19.35 -4.22 6.44
C TRP A 455 -19.46 -5.24 5.31
N ARG A 456 -18.44 -6.09 5.16
CA ARG A 456 -18.28 -7.06 4.06
C ARG A 456 -18.36 -6.45 2.66
N GLY A 457 -17.93 -5.20 2.49
CA GLY A 457 -17.92 -4.52 1.18
C GLY A 457 -19.31 -4.23 0.58
N ARG A 458 -20.40 -4.49 1.31
CA ARG A 458 -21.78 -4.34 0.82
C ARG A 458 -22.75 -3.69 1.80
N TYR A 459 -22.25 -2.99 2.81
CA TYR A 459 -23.02 -2.33 3.88
C TYR A 459 -23.93 -3.31 4.65
N ALA A 460 -23.51 -4.56 4.81
CA ALA A 460 -24.23 -5.51 5.62
C ALA A 460 -24.22 -5.07 7.10
N LYS A 461 -25.21 -5.52 7.85
CA LYS A 461 -25.25 -5.28 9.29
C LYS A 461 -24.05 -5.98 9.95
N HIS A 462 -23.25 -5.21 10.68
CA HIS A 462 -22.16 -5.79 11.47
C HIS A 462 -22.67 -6.53 12.71
N PRO A 463 -21.91 -7.49 13.30
CA PRO A 463 -22.30 -8.24 14.48
C PRO A 463 -22.70 -7.32 15.65
N ALA A 464 -23.68 -7.74 16.45
CA ALA A 464 -24.05 -7.04 17.66
C ALA A 464 -22.85 -6.96 18.63
N GLY A 465 -22.64 -5.81 19.23
CA GLY A 465 -21.51 -5.58 20.13
C GLY A 465 -20.19 -5.21 19.44
N THR A 466 -20.15 -5.12 18.12
CA THR A 466 -18.99 -4.58 17.41
C THR A 466 -18.80 -3.12 17.80
N THR A 467 -17.59 -2.78 18.27
CA THR A 467 -17.23 -1.39 18.58
C THR A 467 -16.99 -0.58 17.33
N THR A 468 -17.17 0.74 17.42
CA THR A 468 -17.12 1.62 16.27
C THR A 468 -16.16 2.80 16.48
N PHE A 469 -15.53 3.21 15.38
CA PHE A 469 -14.76 4.44 15.27
C PHE A 469 -15.53 5.44 14.42
N TYR A 470 -16.07 6.48 15.02
CA TYR A 470 -16.94 7.45 14.33
C TYR A 470 -18.00 6.76 13.47
N LYS A 471 -18.67 5.77 14.05
CA LYS A 471 -19.69 4.88 13.45
C LYS A 471 -19.16 3.83 12.45
N MET A 472 -17.90 3.83 12.05
CA MET A 472 -17.32 2.75 11.27
C MET A 472 -17.09 1.52 12.16
N ALA A 473 -17.50 0.34 11.74
CA ALA A 473 -17.35 -0.88 12.52
C ALA A 473 -15.88 -1.33 12.60
N TYR A 474 -15.42 -1.74 13.78
CA TYR A 474 -14.11 -2.42 13.90
C TYR A 474 -14.07 -3.64 13.00
N ASP A 475 -12.99 -3.77 12.25
CA ASP A 475 -12.68 -4.92 11.43
C ASP A 475 -11.22 -5.30 11.65
N GLU A 476 -10.99 -6.57 12.00
CA GLU A 476 -9.64 -7.06 12.25
C GLU A 476 -8.80 -7.11 10.96
N ALA A 477 -9.41 -7.45 9.82
CA ALA A 477 -8.77 -7.52 8.53
C ALA A 477 -9.59 -6.76 7.46
N PRO A 478 -9.63 -5.42 7.50
CA PRO A 478 -10.58 -4.61 6.73
C PRO A 478 -10.33 -4.56 5.23
N VAL A 479 -9.16 -5.00 4.75
CA VAL A 479 -8.76 -4.87 3.35
C VAL A 479 -8.66 -6.20 2.63
N TYR A 480 -8.15 -7.25 3.25
CA TYR A 480 -8.14 -8.64 2.75
C TYR A 480 -7.98 -9.61 3.91
N ALA A 481 -8.47 -10.85 3.73
CA ALA A 481 -8.49 -11.90 4.73
C ALA A 481 -7.61 -13.11 4.39
N ASP A 482 -7.10 -13.21 3.15
CA ASP A 482 -6.14 -14.23 2.73
C ASP A 482 -5.00 -13.62 1.88
N PRO A 483 -3.81 -13.41 2.49
CA PRO A 483 -3.50 -13.51 3.92
C PRO A 483 -4.16 -12.38 4.74
N PRO A 484 -4.43 -12.58 6.06
CA PRO A 484 -5.06 -11.54 6.87
C PRO A 484 -4.22 -10.27 6.96
N SER A 485 -4.84 -9.13 6.64
CA SER A 485 -4.15 -7.84 6.49
C SER A 485 -3.52 -7.28 7.76
N ASN A 486 -3.89 -7.77 8.94
CA ASN A 486 -3.39 -7.33 10.23
C ASN A 486 -2.28 -8.21 10.82
N GLU A 487 -1.94 -9.33 10.18
CA GLU A 487 -0.95 -10.26 10.75
C GLU A 487 0.50 -9.88 10.45
N TRP A 488 0.76 -9.16 9.37
CA TRP A 488 2.12 -8.80 9.01
C TRP A 488 2.67 -7.61 9.83
N PHE A 489 3.78 -7.81 10.53
CA PHE A 489 4.42 -6.77 11.34
C PHE A 489 4.95 -5.58 10.53
N GLY A 490 5.18 -5.74 9.24
CA GLY A 490 5.62 -4.63 8.37
C GLY A 490 4.69 -3.42 8.44
N PHE A 491 3.37 -3.63 8.51
CA PHE A 491 2.41 -2.54 8.69
C PHE A 491 2.62 -1.76 10.00
N GLN A 492 3.09 -2.43 11.06
CA GLN A 492 3.44 -1.76 12.33
C GLN A 492 4.64 -0.83 12.16
N ALA A 493 5.72 -1.32 11.54
CA ALA A 493 6.95 -0.57 11.35
C ALA A 493 6.74 0.64 10.43
N TRP A 494 6.09 0.43 9.29
CA TRP A 494 5.83 1.50 8.31
C TRP A 494 4.94 2.61 8.86
N THR A 495 3.87 2.24 9.55
CA THR A 495 2.93 3.23 10.07
C THR A 495 3.53 4.02 11.24
N MET A 496 4.27 3.37 12.12
CA MET A 496 4.88 4.04 13.27
C MET A 496 6.09 4.92 12.87
N ASP A 497 6.75 4.64 11.76
CA ASP A 497 7.75 5.55 11.19
C ASP A 497 7.14 6.93 10.87
N ARG A 498 5.96 6.94 10.27
CA ARG A 498 5.22 8.18 9.94
C ARG A 498 4.79 8.95 11.20
N VAL A 499 4.39 8.23 12.25
CA VAL A 499 4.07 8.82 13.57
C VAL A 499 5.32 9.35 14.27
N ALA A 500 6.45 8.62 14.18
CA ALA A 500 7.71 9.03 14.79
C ALA A 500 8.29 10.28 14.12
N GLN A 501 8.18 10.40 12.80
CA GLN A 501 8.58 11.62 12.09
C GLN A 501 7.70 12.81 12.46
N LEU A 502 6.37 12.62 12.55
CA LEU A 502 5.46 13.65 13.05
C LEU A 502 5.87 14.13 14.44
N TYR A 503 6.10 13.19 15.37
CA TYR A 503 6.55 13.51 16.72
C TYR A 503 7.91 14.23 16.72
N TYR A 504 8.86 13.76 15.94
CA TYR A 504 10.20 14.38 15.84
C TYR A 504 10.11 15.84 15.37
N VAL A 505 9.33 16.10 14.33
CA VAL A 505 9.23 17.44 13.72
C VAL A 505 8.41 18.39 14.58
N THR A 506 7.26 17.94 15.06
CA THR A 506 6.25 18.81 15.69
C THR A 506 6.25 18.78 17.22
N GLY A 507 6.66 17.66 17.81
CA GLY A 507 6.48 17.41 19.25
C GLY A 507 5.05 17.09 19.65
N ASP A 508 4.18 16.65 18.72
CA ASP A 508 2.76 16.35 19.01
C ASP A 508 2.64 15.31 20.15
N ASP A 509 2.00 15.71 21.26
CA ASP A 509 1.85 14.87 22.44
C ASP A 509 0.99 13.62 22.19
N ARG A 510 0.07 13.67 21.22
CA ARG A 510 -0.78 12.51 20.84
C ARG A 510 0.08 11.45 20.16
N ALA A 511 0.95 11.86 19.23
CA ALA A 511 1.93 10.98 18.61
C ALA A 511 2.87 10.36 19.66
N LYS A 512 3.30 11.15 20.65
CA LYS A 512 4.11 10.66 21.77
C LYS A 512 3.40 9.58 22.58
N VAL A 513 2.13 9.77 22.93
CA VAL A 513 1.34 8.80 23.71
C VAL A 513 1.25 7.45 23.01
N ILE A 514 1.07 7.45 21.68
CA ILE A 514 1.03 6.23 20.88
C ILE A 514 2.41 5.57 20.85
N LEU A 515 3.45 6.34 20.55
CA LEU A 515 4.81 5.84 20.39
C LEU A 515 5.41 5.29 21.68
N ASP A 516 5.19 5.94 22.83
CA ASP A 516 5.75 5.48 24.11
C ASP A 516 5.37 4.02 24.42
N ARG A 517 4.12 3.64 24.12
CA ARG A 517 3.63 2.26 24.31
C ARG A 517 4.12 1.31 23.23
N TRP A 518 4.05 1.75 21.98
CA TRP A 518 4.47 0.92 20.85
C TRP A 518 5.96 0.62 20.90
N VAL A 519 6.81 1.62 21.16
CA VAL A 519 8.27 1.45 21.29
C VAL A 519 8.61 0.52 22.45
N LYS A 520 7.91 0.68 23.60
CA LYS A 520 8.11 -0.26 24.71
C LYS A 520 7.81 -1.70 24.30
N TRP A 521 6.68 -1.94 23.63
CA TRP A 521 6.31 -3.28 23.14
C TRP A 521 7.34 -3.86 22.18
N VAL A 522 7.84 -3.05 21.25
CA VAL A 522 8.88 -3.47 20.30
C VAL A 522 10.21 -3.78 21.00
N LEU A 523 10.63 -2.95 21.96
CA LEU A 523 11.86 -3.21 22.75
C LEU A 523 11.74 -4.52 23.55
N ASP A 524 10.56 -4.82 24.09
CA ASP A 524 10.30 -6.02 24.87
C ASP A 524 10.20 -7.29 23.98
N THR A 525 9.87 -7.15 22.70
CA THR A 525 9.61 -8.30 21.81
C THR A 525 10.72 -8.56 20.81
N THR A 526 11.53 -7.57 20.43
CA THR A 526 12.64 -7.78 19.49
C THR A 526 13.72 -8.64 20.12
N ARG A 527 14.21 -9.64 19.40
CA ARG A 527 15.21 -10.60 19.85
C ARG A 527 16.59 -10.20 19.31
N MET A 528 17.58 -10.09 20.19
CA MET A 528 18.96 -9.85 19.83
C MET A 528 19.79 -11.01 20.33
N GLY A 529 20.22 -11.88 19.40
CA GLY A 529 21.08 -13.04 19.67
C GLY A 529 22.57 -12.68 19.72
N LYS A 530 23.41 -13.70 19.66
CA LYS A 530 24.86 -13.51 19.57
C LYS A 530 25.28 -13.09 18.17
N ASP A 531 26.43 -12.40 18.09
CA ASP A 531 27.03 -11.97 16.81
C ASP A 531 26.09 -11.21 15.90
N THR A 532 25.74 -11.81 14.76
CA THR A 532 24.82 -11.23 13.76
C THR A 532 23.41 -11.82 13.83
N ASP A 533 23.07 -12.61 14.86
CA ASP A 533 21.74 -13.17 15.01
C ASP A 533 20.76 -12.16 15.62
N TRP A 534 19.58 -12.02 15.01
CA TRP A 534 18.51 -11.12 15.46
C TRP A 534 17.16 -11.59 14.92
N GLY A 535 16.07 -11.09 15.50
CA GLY A 535 14.73 -11.36 15.01
C GLY A 535 13.75 -10.26 15.46
N ILE A 536 13.08 -9.67 14.47
CA ILE A 536 11.94 -8.79 14.73
C ILE A 536 10.65 -9.59 14.67
N PRO A 537 9.55 -9.14 15.29
CA PRO A 537 8.25 -9.73 15.05
C PRO A 537 7.96 -9.85 13.55
N SER A 538 7.30 -10.92 13.13
CA SER A 538 6.95 -11.17 11.73
C SER A 538 5.44 -11.36 11.61
N THR A 539 4.91 -12.42 12.20
CA THR A 539 3.47 -12.73 12.21
C THR A 539 2.88 -12.38 13.55
N LEU A 540 1.77 -11.64 13.53
CA LEU A 540 1.01 -11.24 14.71
C LEU A 540 -0.29 -12.03 14.80
N LYS A 541 -0.72 -12.34 16.00
CA LYS A 541 -2.04 -12.93 16.27
C LYS A 541 -2.83 -11.97 17.17
N TRP A 542 -4.01 -11.63 16.71
CA TRP A 542 -4.92 -10.73 17.39
C TRP A 542 -6.05 -11.44 18.11
N SER A 543 -6.62 -10.79 19.09
CA SER A 543 -7.85 -11.24 19.75
C SER A 543 -8.58 -10.08 20.41
N GLY A 544 -9.92 -10.15 20.36
CA GLY A 544 -10.78 -9.12 20.89
C GLY A 544 -10.98 -7.94 19.95
N GLN A 545 -11.41 -6.82 20.50
CA GLN A 545 -11.67 -5.58 19.78
C GLN A 545 -11.43 -4.37 20.69
N PRO A 546 -11.37 -3.14 20.16
CA PRO A 546 -11.30 -1.94 20.99
C PRO A 546 -12.44 -1.90 22.02
N GLN A 547 -12.13 -1.45 23.22
CA GLN A 547 -13.07 -1.54 24.36
C GLN A 547 -14.28 -0.62 24.24
N LEU A 548 -14.11 0.55 23.60
CA LEU A 548 -15.12 1.60 23.54
C LEU A 548 -15.37 2.06 22.11
N ASN A 549 -16.61 2.48 21.85
CA ASN A 549 -16.91 3.28 20.67
C ASN A 549 -16.16 4.62 20.77
N TRP A 550 -15.46 4.98 19.70
CA TRP A 550 -14.68 6.21 19.67
C TRP A 550 -15.39 7.31 18.88
N ASN A 551 -15.49 8.47 19.47
CA ASN A 551 -16.02 9.70 18.91
C ASN A 551 -15.52 10.91 19.72
N GLU A 552 -15.94 12.11 19.40
CA GLU A 552 -15.50 13.35 20.05
C GLU A 552 -15.75 13.37 21.57
N LYS A 553 -16.73 12.61 22.07
CA LYS A 553 -17.10 12.55 23.49
C LYS A 553 -16.32 11.49 24.26
N THR A 554 -15.84 10.45 23.57
CA THR A 554 -15.21 9.28 24.20
C THR A 554 -13.71 9.21 24.01
N GLN A 555 -13.12 10.10 23.20
CA GLN A 555 -11.67 10.15 22.97
C GLN A 555 -10.89 10.30 24.28
N ASN A 556 -9.82 9.55 24.42
CA ASN A 556 -8.97 9.55 25.61
C ASN A 556 -7.48 9.61 25.25
N TRP A 557 -6.84 10.71 25.65
CA TRP A 557 -5.41 10.96 25.45
C TRP A 557 -4.60 10.87 26.75
N ASN A 558 -5.15 10.29 27.81
CA ASN A 558 -4.42 10.13 29.06
C ASN A 558 -3.27 9.12 28.88
N ALA A 559 -2.04 9.61 28.89
CA ALA A 559 -0.84 8.80 28.76
C ALA A 559 -0.63 7.82 29.94
N LYS A 560 -1.20 8.13 31.12
CA LYS A 560 -1.10 7.28 32.32
C LYS A 560 -2.12 6.15 32.33
N ASP A 561 -3.09 6.15 31.43
CA ASP A 561 -4.06 5.07 31.30
C ASP A 561 -3.44 3.87 30.60
N SER A 562 -2.79 3.00 31.38
CA SER A 562 -2.15 1.78 30.90
C SER A 562 -3.13 0.69 30.45
N HIS A 563 -4.44 0.90 30.66
CA HIS A 563 -5.46 -0.14 30.45
C HIS A 563 -6.54 0.27 29.47
N TYR A 564 -6.24 1.21 28.57
CA TYR A 564 -7.25 1.75 27.66
C TYR A 564 -8.00 0.66 26.88
N ASN A 565 -7.30 -0.27 26.22
CA ASN A 565 -7.89 -1.42 25.52
C ASN A 565 -7.57 -2.74 26.24
N LYS A 566 -8.27 -3.02 27.34
CA LYS A 566 -8.10 -4.28 28.08
C LYS A 566 -8.60 -5.51 27.31
N THR A 567 -9.40 -5.31 26.28
CA THR A 567 -10.07 -6.36 25.51
C THR A 567 -9.48 -6.61 24.14
N LEU A 568 -8.50 -5.78 23.73
CA LEU A 568 -7.78 -5.93 22.47
C LEU A 568 -6.34 -6.33 22.74
N HIS A 569 -5.93 -7.49 22.24
CA HIS A 569 -4.63 -8.09 22.53
C HIS A 569 -3.86 -8.49 21.28
N VAL A 570 -2.53 -8.42 21.34
CA VAL A 570 -1.61 -8.90 20.30
C VAL A 570 -0.58 -9.85 20.88
N LYS A 571 -0.29 -10.93 20.16
CA LYS A 571 0.82 -11.85 20.42
C LYS A 571 1.71 -11.96 19.21
N VAL A 572 3.01 -11.88 19.40
CA VAL A 572 3.99 -12.22 18.35
C VAL A 572 4.00 -13.74 18.20
N LYS A 573 3.63 -14.22 17.00
CA LYS A 573 3.59 -15.65 16.66
C LYS A 573 4.94 -16.09 16.13
N ASP A 574 5.48 -15.36 15.16
CA ASP A 574 6.74 -15.70 14.50
C ASP A 574 7.69 -14.49 14.44
N PHE A 575 8.96 -14.78 14.19
CA PHE A 575 10.03 -13.80 14.05
C PHE A 575 10.73 -14.00 12.72
N SER A 576 11.21 -12.90 12.13
CA SER A 576 11.97 -12.93 10.88
C SER A 576 13.21 -12.04 10.95
N GLN A 577 14.07 -12.19 9.95
CA GLN A 577 15.16 -11.27 9.64
C GLN A 577 14.84 -10.47 8.37
N ASP A 578 13.58 -10.04 8.22
CA ASP A 578 13.16 -9.16 7.14
C ASP A 578 13.89 -7.82 7.24
N VAL A 579 14.82 -7.61 6.31
CA VAL A 579 15.76 -6.47 6.35
C VAL A 579 15.05 -5.14 6.06
N GLY A 580 14.03 -5.14 5.19
CA GLY A 580 13.28 -3.94 4.86
C GLY A 580 12.44 -3.46 6.04
N VAL A 581 11.68 -4.37 6.65
CA VAL A 581 10.89 -4.08 7.86
C VAL A 581 11.78 -3.66 9.02
N ALA A 582 12.95 -4.28 9.17
CA ALA A 582 13.94 -3.89 10.19
C ALA A 582 14.53 -2.49 9.92
N GLY A 583 14.71 -2.10 8.66
CA GLY A 583 15.09 -0.74 8.25
C GLY A 583 14.05 0.30 8.69
N ALA A 584 12.77 0.08 8.35
CA ALA A 584 11.65 0.95 8.78
C ALA A 584 11.54 1.03 10.30
N LEU A 585 11.67 -0.10 11.00
CA LEU A 585 11.71 -0.17 12.46
C LEU A 585 12.85 0.64 13.05
N ALA A 586 14.06 0.48 12.52
CA ALA A 586 15.24 1.22 12.99
C ALA A 586 15.04 2.73 12.82
N ARG A 587 14.50 3.18 11.67
CA ARG A 587 14.19 4.59 11.42
C ARG A 587 13.16 5.14 12.41
N THR A 588 12.09 4.40 12.68
CA THR A 588 11.10 4.72 13.71
C THR A 588 11.74 4.96 15.07
N LEU A 589 12.58 4.01 15.51
CA LEU A 589 13.26 4.07 16.80
C LEU A 589 14.25 5.24 16.90
N LEU A 590 14.93 5.59 15.80
CA LEU A 590 15.86 6.72 15.72
C LEU A 590 15.14 8.06 15.86
N PHE A 591 14.06 8.30 15.11
CA PHE A 591 13.27 9.53 15.23
C PHE A 591 12.64 9.67 16.62
N TYR A 592 12.06 8.59 17.13
CA TYR A 592 11.49 8.58 18.48
C TYR A 592 12.56 8.91 19.54
N SER A 593 13.70 8.23 19.50
CA SER A 593 14.79 8.43 20.43
C SER A 593 15.36 9.85 20.39
N ALA A 594 15.58 10.40 19.20
CA ALA A 594 16.12 11.75 19.04
C ALA A 594 15.21 12.82 19.67
N LYS A 595 13.89 12.60 19.66
CA LYS A 595 12.92 13.55 20.25
C LYS A 595 12.66 13.28 21.73
N SER A 596 12.48 12.03 22.13
CA SER A 596 12.11 11.64 23.49
C SER A 596 13.31 11.65 24.46
N GLY A 597 14.53 11.39 23.94
CA GLY A 597 15.73 11.13 24.72
C GLY A 597 15.84 9.69 25.24
N ASP A 598 14.99 8.77 24.75
CA ASP A 598 15.10 7.33 25.05
C ASP A 598 16.17 6.67 24.19
N HIS A 599 17.40 6.68 24.66
CA HIS A 599 18.54 6.13 23.93
C HIS A 599 18.57 4.60 23.87
N ALA A 600 17.68 3.86 24.57
CA ALA A 600 17.55 2.41 24.40
C ALA A 600 16.99 2.09 23.00
N ALA A 601 16.03 2.87 22.54
CA ALA A 601 15.49 2.75 21.19
C ALA A 601 16.57 2.98 20.11
N ALA A 602 17.38 4.03 20.23
CA ALA A 602 18.47 4.26 19.27
C ALA A 602 19.55 3.16 19.30
N ARG A 603 19.86 2.61 20.47
CA ARG A 603 20.81 1.49 20.56
C ARG A 603 20.31 0.25 19.86
N LEU A 604 19.03 -0.11 20.03
CA LEU A 604 18.43 -1.23 19.29
C LEU A 604 18.48 -0.98 17.77
N ALA A 605 18.13 0.23 17.32
CA ALA A 605 18.19 0.59 15.92
C ALA A 605 19.61 0.44 15.34
N LYS A 606 20.61 0.98 16.04
CA LYS A 606 22.02 0.85 15.66
C LYS A 606 22.45 -0.62 15.56
N ASP A 607 22.10 -1.43 16.54
CA ASP A 607 22.46 -2.85 16.61
C ASP A 607 21.84 -3.63 15.43
N LEU A 608 20.58 -3.36 15.07
CA LEU A 608 19.93 -3.93 13.89
C LEU A 608 20.66 -3.53 12.61
N LEU A 609 20.93 -2.23 12.40
CA LEU A 609 21.59 -1.74 11.20
C LEU A 609 23.01 -2.31 11.04
N ASP A 610 23.78 -2.42 12.11
CA ASP A 610 25.14 -2.97 12.05
C ASP A 610 25.13 -4.46 11.72
N ARG A 611 24.18 -5.23 12.30
CA ARG A 611 24.03 -6.66 12.01
C ARG A 611 23.56 -6.91 10.60
N ILE A 612 22.60 -6.13 10.12
CA ILE A 612 22.10 -6.19 8.73
C ILE A 612 23.26 -5.91 7.78
N TRP A 613 23.99 -4.83 7.98
CA TRP A 613 25.13 -4.46 7.15
C TRP A 613 26.20 -5.56 7.14
N LYS A 614 26.60 -6.04 8.28
CA LYS A 614 27.64 -7.05 8.40
C LYS A 614 27.28 -8.40 7.77
N LYS A 615 25.99 -8.78 7.84
CA LYS A 615 25.55 -10.12 7.42
C LYS A 615 25.04 -10.19 5.99
N TYR A 616 24.38 -9.14 5.50
CA TYR A 616 23.59 -9.22 4.28
C TYR A 616 24.00 -8.25 3.17
N TRP A 617 24.96 -7.36 3.45
CA TRP A 617 25.45 -6.43 2.44
C TRP A 617 26.25 -7.16 1.35
N THR A 618 25.89 -6.87 0.09
CA THR A 618 26.59 -7.27 -1.13
C THR A 618 26.69 -6.08 -2.10
N PRO A 619 27.54 -6.13 -3.14
CA PRO A 619 27.54 -5.09 -4.18
C PRO A 619 26.20 -4.90 -4.90
N LYS A 620 25.30 -5.89 -4.87
CA LYS A 620 23.95 -5.80 -5.43
C LYS A 620 22.99 -5.12 -4.44
N GLY A 621 23.28 -5.11 -3.16
CA GLY A 621 22.43 -4.56 -2.11
C GLY A 621 22.28 -5.52 -0.94
N ILE A 622 21.22 -5.37 -0.16
CA ILE A 622 20.91 -6.18 1.03
C ILE A 622 19.73 -7.10 0.74
N ALA A 623 19.91 -8.40 0.96
CA ALA A 623 18.83 -9.38 0.87
C ALA A 623 19.11 -10.59 1.76
N THR A 624 18.03 -11.29 2.12
CA THR A 624 18.09 -12.57 2.84
C THR A 624 17.78 -13.72 1.90
N ASP A 625 18.30 -14.90 2.20
CA ASP A 625 17.89 -16.14 1.52
C ASP A 625 16.52 -16.57 2.05
N GLU A 626 15.59 -16.82 1.13
CA GLU A 626 14.20 -17.17 1.40
C GLU A 626 13.84 -18.54 0.86
N ALA A 627 13.37 -19.44 1.71
CA ALA A 627 12.77 -20.69 1.30
C ALA A 627 11.30 -20.44 0.90
N ARG A 628 10.95 -20.60 -0.38
CA ARG A 628 9.62 -20.25 -0.93
C ARG A 628 8.69 -21.47 -0.93
N LEU A 629 8.12 -21.75 0.24
CA LEU A 629 7.12 -22.83 0.41
C LEU A 629 5.77 -22.52 -0.24
N ASP A 630 5.46 -21.26 -0.38
CA ASP A 630 4.24 -20.73 -0.99
C ASP A 630 4.13 -21.02 -2.49
N TYR A 631 5.23 -21.33 -3.19
CA TYR A 631 5.19 -21.73 -4.60
C TYR A 631 4.46 -23.05 -4.88
N LYS A 632 4.08 -23.82 -3.85
CA LYS A 632 3.08 -24.88 -4.00
C LYS A 632 1.76 -24.38 -4.53
N ARG A 633 1.44 -23.13 -4.26
CA ARG A 633 0.20 -22.46 -4.68
C ARG A 633 0.15 -22.10 -6.15
N PHE A 634 1.20 -22.32 -6.92
CA PHE A 634 1.16 -22.19 -8.40
C PHE A 634 0.08 -23.07 -9.06
N GLY A 635 -0.31 -24.17 -8.39
CA GLY A 635 -1.40 -25.03 -8.81
C GLY A 635 -2.78 -24.65 -8.27
N ASP A 636 -2.89 -23.58 -7.47
CA ASP A 636 -4.17 -23.17 -6.91
C ASP A 636 -5.15 -22.79 -8.02
N PRO A 637 -6.42 -23.21 -7.94
CA PRO A 637 -7.42 -22.90 -8.94
C PRO A 637 -7.78 -21.42 -8.92
N VAL A 638 -7.95 -20.85 -10.10
CA VAL A 638 -8.48 -19.48 -10.29
C VAL A 638 -9.95 -19.60 -10.62
N TYR A 639 -10.84 -19.05 -9.79
CA TYR A 639 -12.26 -19.15 -10.06
C TYR A 639 -12.67 -18.30 -11.28
N VAL A 640 -13.39 -18.95 -12.21
CA VAL A 640 -14.18 -18.31 -13.26
C VAL A 640 -15.59 -18.96 -13.30
N PRO A 641 -16.64 -18.25 -13.69
CA PRO A 641 -17.97 -18.84 -13.86
C PRO A 641 -17.92 -20.04 -14.84
N PRO A 642 -18.71 -21.12 -14.63
CA PRO A 642 -18.59 -22.35 -15.42
C PRO A 642 -18.69 -22.18 -16.95
N ASP A 643 -19.52 -21.26 -17.41
CA ASP A 643 -19.76 -20.98 -18.84
C ASP A 643 -18.86 -19.88 -19.38
N TRP A 644 -17.98 -19.30 -18.56
CA TRP A 644 -17.07 -18.23 -18.96
C TRP A 644 -15.79 -18.80 -19.52
N LYS A 645 -15.34 -18.32 -20.66
CA LYS A 645 -14.06 -18.66 -21.27
C LYS A 645 -13.43 -17.44 -21.89
N GLY A 646 -12.14 -17.25 -21.61
CA GLY A 646 -11.37 -16.13 -22.09
C GLY A 646 -9.96 -16.52 -22.53
N THR A 647 -9.22 -15.53 -23.01
CA THR A 647 -7.83 -15.67 -23.45
C THR A 647 -6.98 -14.53 -22.91
N MET A 648 -5.70 -14.84 -22.63
CA MET A 648 -4.67 -13.86 -22.37
C MET A 648 -3.94 -13.46 -23.67
N PRO A 649 -3.24 -12.31 -23.71
CA PRO A 649 -2.47 -11.90 -24.90
C PRO A 649 -1.41 -12.89 -25.35
N ASN A 650 -0.83 -13.67 -24.43
CA ASN A 650 0.18 -14.70 -24.69
C ASN A 650 -0.43 -16.02 -25.23
N GLY A 651 -1.76 -16.10 -25.37
CA GLY A 651 -2.50 -17.27 -25.82
C GLY A 651 -2.95 -18.24 -24.73
N ASP A 652 -2.64 -17.98 -23.46
CA ASP A 652 -3.15 -18.78 -22.34
C ASP A 652 -4.68 -18.71 -22.31
N THR A 653 -5.32 -19.85 -22.10
CA THR A 653 -6.77 -19.94 -21.94
C THR A 653 -7.14 -19.76 -20.47
N ILE A 654 -8.21 -18.99 -20.22
CA ILE A 654 -8.82 -18.84 -18.90
C ILE A 654 -10.21 -19.51 -18.97
N ASP A 655 -10.40 -20.55 -18.15
CA ASP A 655 -11.67 -21.26 -18.01
C ASP A 655 -11.81 -21.88 -16.60
N ALA A 656 -12.87 -22.67 -16.38
CA ALA A 656 -13.14 -23.26 -15.07
C ALA A 656 -12.05 -24.24 -14.55
N ASN A 657 -11.08 -24.61 -15.36
CA ASN A 657 -9.95 -25.46 -14.99
C ASN A 657 -8.64 -24.67 -14.78
N SER A 658 -8.71 -23.35 -14.88
CA SER A 658 -7.52 -22.50 -14.79
C SER A 658 -6.92 -22.50 -13.39
N THR A 659 -5.60 -22.47 -13.34
CA THR A 659 -4.79 -22.31 -12.13
C THR A 659 -3.94 -21.05 -12.23
N PHE A 660 -3.37 -20.59 -11.11
CA PHE A 660 -2.47 -19.44 -11.10
C PHE A 660 -1.45 -19.51 -12.24
N ILE A 661 -0.73 -20.65 -12.36
CA ILE A 661 0.33 -20.81 -13.36
C ILE A 661 -0.17 -21.05 -14.78
N SER A 662 -1.40 -21.58 -14.96
CA SER A 662 -1.92 -21.86 -16.30
C SER A 662 -2.26 -20.60 -17.09
N ILE A 663 -2.58 -19.51 -16.39
CA ILE A 663 -2.85 -18.18 -16.97
C ILE A 663 -1.64 -17.23 -16.87
N ARG A 664 -0.50 -17.76 -16.46
CA ARG A 664 0.80 -17.07 -16.33
C ARG A 664 1.92 -17.95 -16.86
N SER A 665 1.70 -18.61 -18.01
CA SER A 665 2.63 -19.62 -18.55
C SER A 665 4.03 -19.07 -18.83
N GLN A 666 4.18 -17.75 -19.00
CA GLN A 666 5.45 -17.09 -19.22
C GLN A 666 6.44 -17.25 -18.05
N TYR A 667 5.98 -17.48 -16.81
CA TYR A 667 6.87 -17.85 -15.70
C TYR A 667 7.74 -19.06 -15.99
N LYS A 668 7.23 -20.01 -16.82
CA LYS A 668 7.96 -21.21 -17.22
C LYS A 668 9.18 -20.94 -18.11
N LYS A 669 9.30 -19.69 -18.61
CA LYS A 669 10.47 -19.24 -19.41
C LYS A 669 11.54 -18.59 -18.53
N ASP A 670 11.27 -18.38 -17.26
CA ASP A 670 12.21 -17.78 -16.31
C ASP A 670 13.41 -18.74 -16.10
N PRO A 671 14.65 -18.23 -16.06
CA PRO A 671 15.84 -19.06 -15.81
C PRO A 671 15.78 -19.86 -14.50
N ASP A 672 15.11 -19.34 -13.50
CA ASP A 672 14.95 -20.01 -12.19
C ASP A 672 13.73 -20.94 -12.09
N TRP A 673 12.91 -21.01 -13.14
CA TRP A 673 11.74 -21.90 -13.17
C TRP A 673 12.04 -23.37 -12.85
N PRO A 674 13.16 -23.99 -13.27
CA PRO A 674 13.46 -25.39 -12.96
C PRO A 674 13.48 -25.67 -11.44
N LYS A 675 13.85 -24.70 -10.61
CA LYS A 675 13.83 -24.84 -9.13
C LYS A 675 12.40 -24.97 -8.62
N VAL A 676 11.49 -24.14 -9.14
CA VAL A 676 10.07 -24.16 -8.78
C VAL A 676 9.39 -25.43 -9.29
N GLU A 677 9.65 -25.81 -10.54
CA GLU A 677 9.10 -27.02 -11.14
C GLU A 677 9.50 -28.28 -10.35
N ALA A 678 10.76 -28.37 -9.92
CA ALA A 678 11.23 -29.47 -9.08
C ALA A 678 10.47 -29.52 -7.75
N PHE A 679 10.24 -28.37 -7.13
CA PHE A 679 9.49 -28.28 -5.88
C PHE A 679 8.02 -28.69 -6.03
N VAL A 680 7.35 -28.20 -7.05
CA VAL A 680 5.95 -28.57 -7.35
C VAL A 680 5.80 -30.08 -7.59
N LYS A 681 6.82 -30.72 -8.14
CA LYS A 681 6.91 -32.20 -8.31
C LYS A 681 7.29 -32.97 -7.05
N GLY A 682 7.40 -32.30 -5.89
CA GLY A 682 7.69 -32.94 -4.62
C GLY A 682 9.13 -32.86 -4.13
N GLY A 683 9.97 -32.08 -4.81
CA GLY A 683 11.34 -31.78 -4.41
C GLY A 683 11.43 -30.85 -3.18
N PRO A 684 12.65 -30.49 -2.75
CA PRO A 684 12.85 -29.55 -1.65
C PRO A 684 12.38 -28.14 -2.02
N ALA A 685 12.03 -27.34 -1.00
CA ALA A 685 11.66 -25.93 -1.21
C ALA A 685 12.79 -25.17 -1.93
N PRO A 686 12.46 -24.39 -2.97
CA PRO A 686 13.47 -23.56 -3.62
C PRO A 686 13.87 -22.39 -2.74
N HIS A 687 15.14 -22.02 -2.82
CA HIS A 687 15.71 -20.89 -2.16
C HIS A 687 16.00 -19.76 -3.14
N PHE A 688 15.60 -18.56 -2.77
CA PHE A 688 15.81 -17.36 -3.56
C PHE A 688 16.33 -16.22 -2.69
N THR A 689 17.11 -15.34 -3.31
CA THR A 689 17.55 -14.09 -2.70
C THR A 689 16.90 -12.94 -3.46
N TYR A 690 15.90 -12.29 -2.86
CA TYR A 690 15.15 -11.21 -3.52
C TYR A 690 15.63 -9.84 -3.04
N HIS A 691 16.00 -9.00 -4.01
CA HIS A 691 16.37 -7.62 -3.78
C HIS A 691 15.17 -6.70 -4.09
N ARG A 692 14.25 -6.62 -3.13
CA ARG A 692 13.05 -5.77 -3.24
C ARG A 692 13.43 -4.30 -3.12
N PHE A 693 12.96 -3.47 -4.05
CA PHE A 693 13.31 -2.06 -4.13
C PHE A 693 13.00 -1.30 -2.84
N TRP A 694 11.77 -1.46 -2.32
CA TRP A 694 11.35 -0.81 -1.08
C TRP A 694 12.23 -1.18 0.11
N ALA A 695 12.65 -2.43 0.22
CA ALA A 695 13.48 -2.90 1.32
C ALA A 695 14.88 -2.29 1.28
N GLN A 696 15.48 -2.18 0.08
CA GLN A 696 16.75 -1.48 -0.10
C GLN A 696 16.65 -0.04 0.39
N VAL A 697 15.59 0.66 -0.02
CA VAL A 697 15.41 2.08 0.32
C VAL A 697 15.14 2.26 1.81
N ASP A 698 14.34 1.42 2.46
CA ASP A 698 14.10 1.51 3.90
C ASP A 698 15.40 1.36 4.72
N VAL A 699 16.26 0.40 4.34
CA VAL A 699 17.56 0.22 5.01
C VAL A 699 18.51 1.39 4.71
N ALA A 700 18.54 1.88 3.48
CA ALA A 700 19.33 3.05 3.09
C ALA A 700 18.94 4.29 3.91
N LEU A 701 17.64 4.60 3.94
CA LEU A 701 17.09 5.74 4.69
C LEU A 701 17.35 5.62 6.21
N ALA A 702 17.28 4.41 6.76
CA ALA A 702 17.55 4.18 8.17
C ALA A 702 19.03 4.44 8.50
N ASN A 703 19.97 4.02 7.63
CA ASN A 703 21.38 4.36 7.76
C ASN A 703 21.61 5.87 7.71
N LEU A 704 21.04 6.57 6.71
CA LEU A 704 21.13 8.03 6.63
C LEU A 704 20.59 8.70 7.90
N THR A 705 19.42 8.25 8.38
CA THR A 705 18.81 8.77 9.61
C THR A 705 19.71 8.60 10.82
N MET A 706 20.37 7.44 10.94
CA MET A 706 21.35 7.20 12.01
C MET A 706 22.52 8.18 11.92
N GLY A 707 23.10 8.36 10.73
CA GLY A 707 24.20 9.30 10.51
C GLY A 707 23.83 10.75 10.82
N GLN A 708 22.60 11.17 10.49
CA GLN A 708 22.13 12.54 10.71
C GLN A 708 21.76 12.83 12.17
N LEU A 709 21.05 11.92 12.83
CA LEU A 709 20.57 12.14 14.19
C LEU A 709 21.61 11.87 15.26
N TYR A 710 22.59 11.02 14.96
CA TYR A 710 23.65 10.61 15.89
C TYR A 710 25.05 10.68 15.25
N PRO A 711 25.45 11.85 14.69
CA PRO A 711 26.73 11.96 13.97
C PRO A 711 27.97 11.69 14.84
N HIS A 712 27.83 11.84 16.15
CA HIS A 712 28.92 11.59 17.14
C HIS A 712 28.66 10.35 18.01
N GLY A 713 27.77 9.44 17.55
CA GLY A 713 27.34 8.26 18.29
C GLY A 713 26.23 8.53 19.31
N ILE A 714 25.63 7.45 19.80
CA ILE A 714 24.53 7.49 20.76
C ILE A 714 25.10 7.77 22.17
N PRO A 715 24.54 8.73 22.94
CA PRO A 715 25.00 9.01 24.29
C PRO A 715 24.98 7.78 25.20
N ALA A 716 25.99 7.63 26.06
CA ALA A 716 26.06 6.55 27.01
C ALA A 716 24.89 6.59 28.02
N ALA A 717 24.44 5.40 28.45
CA ALA A 717 23.42 5.30 29.50
C ALA A 717 23.89 6.00 30.77
N GLY A 718 23.22 7.06 31.22
CA GLY A 718 23.54 7.83 32.44
C GLY A 718 23.92 9.29 32.23
N LYS A 719 24.40 9.72 31.06
CA LYS A 719 24.71 11.16 30.83
C LYS A 719 23.50 12.06 30.69
N ALA A 720 22.38 11.55 30.16
CA ALA A 720 21.19 12.35 29.92
C ALA A 720 20.52 12.88 31.22
N LYS A 721 20.63 12.20 32.34
CA LYS A 721 20.13 12.71 33.65
C LYS A 721 21.04 13.83 34.19
N ALA A 722 22.33 13.80 33.91
CA ALA A 722 23.26 14.83 34.39
C ALA A 722 23.11 16.15 33.60
N ASP A 723 22.86 16.10 32.29
CA ASP A 723 22.71 17.31 31.48
C ASP A 723 21.35 18.02 31.70
N LYS A 724 20.25 17.26 31.92
CA LYS A 724 18.97 17.83 32.38
C LYS A 724 19.10 18.48 33.76
N ALA A 725 19.85 17.87 34.67
CA ALA A 725 20.12 18.42 36.00
C ALA A 725 21.01 19.68 35.95
N LYS A 726 22.00 19.74 35.04
CA LYS A 726 22.84 20.93 34.83
C LYS A 726 22.06 22.07 34.17
N LYS A 727 21.18 21.81 33.17
CA LYS A 727 20.32 22.84 32.56
C LYS A 727 19.27 23.37 33.53
N SER A 728 18.68 22.54 34.39
CA SER A 728 17.75 22.98 35.43
C SER A 728 18.40 23.80 36.55
N ARG A 729 19.70 23.58 36.82
CA ARG A 729 20.45 24.38 37.80
C ARG A 729 20.93 25.72 37.23
N LYS A 730 21.28 25.80 35.93
CA LYS A 730 21.62 27.09 35.29
C LYS A 730 20.42 28.01 35.14
N GLY A 731 19.18 27.49 34.95
CA GLY A 731 17.97 28.28 34.88
C GLY A 731 17.40 28.77 36.24
N ARG A 732 17.99 28.35 37.34
CA ARG A 732 17.63 28.81 38.72
C ARG A 732 18.59 29.80 39.32
N GLY A 733 19.70 30.14 38.62
CA GLY A 733 20.73 31.06 39.11
C GLY A 733 20.65 32.46 38.50
N GLU A 734 19.66 32.74 37.64
CA GLU A 734 19.43 34.08 37.09
C GLU A 734 17.95 34.46 37.29
N LYS A 735 17.56 34.65 38.56
CA LYS A 735 16.39 35.43 38.97
C LYS A 735 16.73 36.16 40.24
#